data_73f3005f34ce9acd8c8ba446fdcae291
#
_entry.id   73f3005f34ce9acd8c8ba446fdcae291
#
_cell.length_a   1.000
_cell.length_b   1.000
_cell.length_c   1.000
_cell.angle_alpha   90.00
_cell.angle_beta   90.00
_cell.angle_gamma   90.00
#
_symmetry.space_group_name_H-M   'P 1'
#
loop_
_entity.id
_entity.type
_entity.pdbx_description
1 polymer ?
#
loop_
_entity_poly.entity_id
_entity_poly.type
_entity_poly.pdbx_seq_one_letter_code
_entity_poly.pdbx_strand_id
1 'polypeptide(L)'
;MSARFLLFKLSQYRRTLPALPAILFFRSPLGALLHCSPPLPLLPASDRLCDCSVRSLVSSAASASGGERTEKSGRSDGTPPPPSNVGGDYPTGEFEMKELGWWKRLGVQLRLFFALPWERIEKGSVLKMQLRGKISDQLWTRFSSGLSLPQICDCFLKAAYDPRISGIYLHIEPLDCGWGKLDEIRRHILNFKKSGKFIVSYVPVCREKEYYIACACGELYVPPSAYVGLYGLALQTTFVGGVLEKAGVDPEVHRIGPYKSVGEQLTHKSMSKEVREMFSSLLDRIYENWLETISLSQGKRREEIENFLNSGVYQVEKLKEEGWITNIMYDDEVLSMLKERLGQKHKKKLLLVGYSKYVRVRKSTLGLDGGKEAIAIIRASGAITRARNPFSFASSGIIAEQLIEKIRSVRESNKFKAVILRIDSPGGDALASDLIWREIKLLAASKPVIASMSDVAASGGYYMAMAAGTILAENLTLTASIGVVKGRFSLHKLYGRIDLNKEILSRGQYAELNVAEQRPLRPDEAELFAKSTQYAYKQFRDKAASSRSMTIDQMEEVAQGRVWTGKDAAPRGLVDAIGGFSRAIAIAKFKANIDPDSEVRLVEVSRPSPTLTERFSAIKNSLFGLDIAVNEVLQNLRNSGEVQARMDDVLLDLTDSTAEAKRLPHLIKDCFG
;
A
#
# COMPACT_ATOMS: atom_id res chain seq x y z
N MET A 1 8.72 11.29 42.75
CA MET A 1 8.52 12.76 42.79
C MET A 1 7.03 13.02 42.65
N SER A 2 6.46 13.73 43.55
CA SER A 2 5.10 13.63 44.02
C SER A 2 4.06 14.42 43.20
N ALA A 3 2.82 13.96 43.24
CA ALA A 3 1.60 14.52 42.66
C ALA A 3 1.39 16.06 42.90
N ARG A 4 2.21 16.69 43.71
CA ARG A 4 2.19 18.14 43.94
C ARG A 4 2.70 18.97 42.73
N PHE A 5 3.45 18.35 41.80
CA PHE A 5 4.00 19.08 40.64
C PHE A 5 2.97 19.21 39.50
N LEU A 6 2.01 18.30 39.42
CA LEU A 6 0.94 18.36 38.40
C LEU A 6 -0.12 19.43 38.73
N LEU A 7 -0.42 19.61 40.01
CA LEU A 7 -1.39 20.63 40.47
C LEU A 7 -0.86 22.06 40.39
N PHE A 8 0.45 22.25 40.46
CA PHE A 8 1.08 23.57 40.33
C PHE A 8 1.11 24.11 38.90
N LYS A 9 1.23 23.23 37.89
CA LYS A 9 1.18 23.66 36.48
C LYS A 9 -0.25 23.98 35.99
N LEU A 10 -1.27 23.37 36.55
CA LEU A 10 -2.67 23.68 36.21
C LEU A 10 -3.17 25.02 36.82
N SER A 11 -2.53 25.54 37.85
CA SER A 11 -2.88 26.83 38.44
C SER A 11 -2.29 28.04 37.72
N GLN A 12 -1.23 27.87 36.97
CA GLN A 12 -0.60 28.96 36.19
C GLN A 12 -1.30 29.28 34.86
N TYR A 13 -2.10 28.36 34.31
CA TYR A 13 -2.82 28.58 33.04
C TYR A 13 -4.15 29.35 33.18
N ARG A 14 -4.50 29.80 34.39
CA ARG A 14 -5.76 30.53 34.66
C ARG A 14 -5.65 32.07 34.65
N ARG A 15 -4.51 32.64 34.23
CA ARG A 15 -4.28 34.10 34.35
C ARG A 15 -3.90 34.82 33.06
N THR A 16 -4.31 34.39 31.88
CA THR A 16 -4.21 35.26 30.69
C THR A 16 -5.29 34.91 29.66
N LEU A 17 -6.48 35.42 29.85
CA LEU A 17 -7.44 35.62 28.77
C LEU A 17 -8.22 36.92 29.08
N PRO A 18 -8.24 37.90 28.15
CA PRO A 18 -9.07 39.10 28.30
C PRO A 18 -10.52 38.79 27.95
N ALA A 19 -11.42 39.50 28.67
CA ALA A 19 -12.86 39.43 28.55
C ALA A 19 -13.37 39.82 27.14
N LEU A 20 -14.34 39.10 26.64
CA LEU A 20 -15.22 39.48 25.54
C LEU A 20 -16.69 39.36 26.00
N PRO A 21 -17.58 40.24 25.55
CA PRO A 21 -18.85 40.55 26.20
C PRO A 21 -19.99 39.59 25.88
N ALA A 22 -20.91 39.49 26.81
CA ALA A 22 -22.17 38.78 26.73
C ALA A 22 -23.14 39.43 25.75
N ILE A 23 -23.74 38.60 24.85
CA ILE A 23 -24.99 38.98 24.17
C ILE A 23 -25.90 37.76 24.02
N LEU A 24 -27.07 37.88 24.68
CA LEU A 24 -28.42 37.41 24.41
C LEU A 24 -28.78 35.91 24.46
N PHE A 25 -29.49 35.66 25.55
CA PHE A 25 -30.53 34.63 25.70
C PHE A 25 -31.68 34.79 24.68
N PHE A 26 -32.14 33.68 24.09
CA PHE A 26 -33.55 33.55 23.72
C PHE A 26 -34.09 32.18 24.16
N ARG A 27 -35.23 32.28 24.86
CA ARG A 27 -36.04 31.24 25.46
C ARG A 27 -36.83 30.46 24.37
N SER A 28 -37.08 29.20 24.69
CA SER A 28 -38.10 28.32 24.10
C SER A 28 -39.53 28.86 24.26
N PRO A 29 -40.54 28.28 23.58
CA PRO A 29 -41.35 27.30 24.26
C PRO A 29 -41.87 26.10 23.41
N LEU A 30 -42.08 25.01 24.14
CA LEU A 30 -43.06 23.94 24.08
C LEU A 30 -44.14 23.92 22.99
N GLY A 31 -44.39 22.69 22.46
CA GLY A 31 -45.64 22.33 21.81
C GLY A 31 -45.68 20.85 21.45
N ALA A 32 -46.33 20.06 22.28
CA ALA A 32 -46.62 18.65 22.07
C ALA A 32 -47.58 18.43 20.91
N LEU A 33 -47.43 17.28 20.24
CA LEU A 33 -48.58 16.52 19.71
C LEU A 33 -48.18 15.04 19.43
N LEU A 34 -48.75 14.20 20.26
CA LEU A 34 -48.91 12.74 20.05
C LEU A 34 -49.84 12.49 18.90
N HIS A 35 -49.47 11.62 17.98
CA HIS A 35 -50.42 10.84 17.18
C HIS A 35 -49.97 9.39 17.08
N CYS A 36 -50.73 8.55 17.73
CA CYS A 36 -50.84 7.11 17.53
C CYS A 36 -51.46 6.81 16.16
N SER A 37 -50.96 5.83 15.48
CA SER A 37 -51.68 5.09 14.44
C SER A 37 -51.38 3.60 14.51
N PRO A 38 -52.34 2.73 14.18
CA PRO A 38 -52.45 1.37 14.68
C PRO A 38 -51.77 0.31 13.81
N PRO A 39 -51.69 -0.95 14.26
CA PRO A 39 -51.02 -2.03 13.55
C PRO A 39 -51.93 -2.66 12.51
N LEU A 40 -51.34 -3.05 11.38
CA LEU A 40 -52.00 -3.84 10.34
C LEU A 40 -51.80 -5.35 10.59
N PRO A 41 -52.72 -6.19 10.12
CA PRO A 41 -52.89 -7.55 10.59
C PRO A 41 -52.02 -8.59 9.86
N LEU A 42 -51.73 -9.64 10.61
CA LEU A 42 -51.15 -10.92 10.15
C LEU A 42 -52.11 -11.66 9.23
N LEU A 43 -51.61 -12.19 8.12
CA LEU A 43 -52.25 -13.23 7.34
C LEU A 43 -51.36 -14.47 7.25
N PRO A 44 -51.90 -15.66 7.15
CA PRO A 44 -51.30 -16.91 7.57
C PRO A 44 -50.45 -17.64 6.52
N ALA A 45 -49.60 -18.51 7.01
CA ALA A 45 -48.80 -19.46 6.26
C ALA A 45 -49.65 -20.43 5.43
N SER A 46 -49.18 -20.71 4.21
CA SER A 46 -49.60 -21.91 3.49
C SER A 46 -48.34 -22.65 3.00
N ASP A 47 -48.23 -23.87 3.52
CA ASP A 47 -47.31 -24.91 3.08
C ASP A 47 -47.42 -25.19 1.57
N ARG A 48 -46.32 -25.25 0.88
CA ARG A 48 -46.14 -26.18 -0.24
C ARG A 48 -44.72 -26.66 -0.29
N LEU A 49 -44.54 -27.88 0.12
CA LEU A 49 -43.47 -28.79 -0.23
C LEU A 49 -43.40 -28.96 -1.76
N CYS A 50 -42.25 -28.81 -2.35
CA CYS A 50 -41.89 -29.41 -3.63
C CYS A 50 -40.55 -30.11 -3.50
N ASP A 51 -40.67 -31.41 -3.43
CA ASP A 51 -39.64 -32.42 -3.62
C ASP A 51 -39.06 -32.31 -5.05
N CYS A 52 -37.78 -32.29 -5.21
CA CYS A 52 -37.11 -32.65 -6.45
C CYS A 52 -35.85 -33.44 -6.16
N SER A 53 -36.03 -34.71 -6.39
CA SER A 53 -35.06 -35.80 -6.31
C SER A 53 -33.79 -35.58 -7.17
N VAL A 54 -32.66 -35.91 -6.56
CA VAL A 54 -31.38 -36.12 -7.19
C VAL A 54 -31.41 -37.49 -7.93
N ARG A 55 -31.08 -37.48 -9.20
CA ARG A 55 -30.69 -38.71 -9.95
C ARG A 55 -29.20 -38.65 -10.24
N SER A 56 -28.50 -39.58 -9.60
CA SER A 56 -27.16 -40.04 -9.94
C SER A 56 -27.13 -40.73 -11.30
N LEU A 57 -26.11 -40.47 -12.10
CA LEU A 57 -25.70 -41.34 -13.19
C LEU A 57 -24.22 -41.72 -13.00
N VAL A 58 -24.03 -42.96 -12.61
CA VAL A 58 -22.79 -43.71 -12.67
C VAL A 58 -22.76 -44.50 -14.01
N SER A 59 -21.64 -44.47 -14.69
CA SER A 59 -21.26 -45.47 -15.75
C SER A 59 -19.74 -45.34 -15.90
N SER A 60 -18.89 -46.19 -15.42
CA SER A 60 -18.37 -47.52 -15.65
C SER A 60 -17.89 -47.80 -17.07
N ALA A 61 -16.59 -48.07 -17.18
CA ALA A 61 -15.88 -49.24 -17.75
C ALA A 61 -14.44 -48.80 -18.10
N ALA A 62 -13.37 -49.37 -17.49
CA ALA A 62 -12.69 -50.64 -17.72
C ALA A 62 -12.08 -50.77 -19.16
N SER A 63 -10.81 -51.00 -19.42
CA SER A 63 -9.84 -52.00 -19.00
C SER A 63 -8.51 -51.72 -19.72
N ALA A 64 -7.38 -51.83 -19.08
CA ALA A 64 -6.41 -52.92 -19.01
C ALA A 64 -5.37 -52.97 -20.16
N SER A 65 -4.09 -52.86 -19.77
CA SER A 65 -2.89 -53.72 -20.03
C SER A 65 -1.67 -52.84 -19.72
N GLY A 66 -0.73 -53.12 -18.84
CA GLY A 66 0.09 -54.31 -18.68
C GLY A 66 1.49 -53.98 -19.18
N GLY A 67 2.50 -53.84 -18.29
CA GLY A 67 3.89 -53.66 -18.65
C GLY A 67 4.78 -53.41 -17.41
N GLU A 68 5.63 -54.36 -17.11
CA GLU A 68 6.45 -54.54 -15.91
C GLU A 68 7.68 -53.64 -15.78
N ARG A 69 7.96 -53.33 -14.48
CA ARG A 69 9.27 -53.25 -13.77
C ARG A 69 10.46 -52.52 -14.36
N THR A 70 10.96 -51.57 -13.59
CA THR A 70 12.28 -51.75 -12.90
C THR A 70 12.41 -50.72 -11.75
N GLU A 71 12.69 -51.23 -10.55
CA GLU A 71 13.06 -50.44 -9.34
C GLU A 71 14.44 -49.81 -9.54
N LYS A 72 14.54 -48.50 -9.23
CA LYS A 72 15.78 -47.89 -8.72
C LYS A 72 15.46 -46.95 -7.58
N SER A 73 15.91 -47.32 -6.41
CA SER A 73 15.92 -46.55 -5.18
C SER A 73 16.73 -45.28 -5.36
N GLY A 74 16.08 -44.12 -5.20
CA GLY A 74 16.72 -42.84 -5.04
C GLY A 74 15.89 -42.04 -4.02
N ARG A 75 16.48 -41.73 -2.86
CA ARG A 75 15.90 -40.79 -1.87
C ARG A 75 15.54 -39.50 -2.56
N SER A 76 14.26 -39.18 -2.64
CA SER A 76 13.77 -37.90 -3.09
C SER A 76 13.46 -37.04 -1.86
N ASP A 77 14.15 -35.90 -1.75
CA ASP A 77 13.73 -34.78 -0.92
C ASP A 77 12.28 -34.41 -1.29
N GLY A 78 11.41 -34.46 -0.29
CA GLY A 78 9.98 -34.26 -0.47
C GLY A 78 9.60 -32.78 -0.63
N THR A 79 9.98 -32.18 -1.73
CA THR A 79 9.31 -30.96 -2.19
C THR A 79 8.24 -31.38 -3.22
N PRO A 80 6.96 -31.06 -2.98
CA PRO A 80 5.93 -31.31 -3.98
C PRO A 80 6.26 -30.53 -5.25
N PRO A 81 5.99 -31.09 -6.44
CA PRO A 81 6.23 -30.36 -7.68
C PRO A 81 5.44 -29.05 -7.67
N PRO A 82 6.05 -27.95 -8.15
CA PRO A 82 5.34 -26.68 -8.24
C PRO A 82 4.10 -26.86 -9.11
N PRO A 83 2.97 -26.22 -8.78
CA PRO A 83 1.81 -26.23 -9.65
C PRO A 83 2.25 -25.70 -11.02
N SER A 84 2.10 -26.52 -12.04
CA SER A 84 2.41 -26.20 -13.43
C SER A 84 1.52 -25.05 -13.87
N ASN A 85 2.03 -23.82 -13.79
CA ASN A 85 1.62 -22.58 -14.47
C ASN A 85 1.95 -21.33 -13.66
N VAL A 86 3.15 -21.23 -13.12
CA VAL A 86 3.68 -19.94 -12.63
C VAL A 86 4.10 -19.15 -13.88
N GLY A 87 3.33 -18.13 -14.22
CA GLY A 87 3.53 -17.29 -15.38
C GLY A 87 2.71 -17.72 -16.59
N GLY A 88 1.46 -18.18 -16.38
CA GLY A 88 0.53 -18.46 -17.49
C GLY A 88 0.67 -17.43 -18.61
N ASP A 89 0.32 -17.79 -19.84
CA ASP A 89 0.41 -17.01 -21.10
C ASP A 89 -0.19 -15.60 -21.06
N TYR A 90 0.09 -14.87 -19.96
CA TYR A 90 -0.34 -13.49 -19.81
C TYR A 90 0.63 -12.53 -20.52
N PRO A 91 0.12 -11.54 -21.24
CA PRO A 91 0.95 -10.56 -21.91
C PRO A 91 1.86 -9.84 -20.89
N THR A 92 3.10 -9.60 -21.30
CA THR A 92 4.11 -8.95 -20.45
C THR A 92 3.78 -7.49 -20.15
N GLY A 93 3.04 -6.85 -21.04
CA GLY A 93 2.74 -5.41 -20.95
C GLY A 93 3.99 -4.55 -21.06
N GLU A 94 5.04 -5.05 -21.70
CA GLU A 94 6.25 -4.28 -21.94
C GLU A 94 5.94 -3.05 -22.79
N PHE A 95 6.59 -1.98 -22.42
CA PHE A 95 6.45 -0.72 -23.14
C PHE A 95 7.28 -0.78 -24.43
N GLU A 96 6.59 -0.67 -25.54
CA GLU A 96 7.22 -0.42 -26.83
C GLU A 96 6.95 1.02 -27.25
N MET A 97 8.00 1.73 -27.68
CA MET A 97 7.86 3.08 -28.19
C MET A 97 7.29 2.99 -29.61
N LYS A 98 5.97 3.12 -29.73
CA LYS A 98 5.32 3.17 -31.05
C LYS A 98 5.49 4.57 -31.64
N GLU A 99 6.04 4.65 -32.83
CA GLU A 99 6.08 5.91 -33.56
C GLU A 99 4.66 6.36 -33.92
N LEU A 100 4.36 7.61 -33.58
CA LEU A 100 3.10 8.20 -33.99
C LEU A 100 3.09 8.36 -35.52
N GLY A 101 2.11 7.78 -36.20
CA GLY A 101 1.90 7.99 -37.63
C GLY A 101 1.80 9.48 -37.98
N TRP A 102 2.14 9.84 -39.20
CA TRP A 102 2.25 11.25 -39.61
C TRP A 102 0.94 12.06 -39.37
N TRP A 103 -0.23 11.47 -39.58
CA TRP A 103 -1.52 12.11 -39.30
C TRP A 103 -1.71 12.39 -37.79
N LYS A 104 -1.31 11.45 -36.94
CA LYS A 104 -1.34 11.65 -35.48
C LYS A 104 -0.35 12.72 -35.05
N ARG A 105 0.86 12.78 -35.66
CA ARG A 105 1.86 13.84 -35.43
C ARG A 105 1.31 15.21 -35.79
N LEU A 106 0.68 15.35 -36.96
CA LEU A 106 0.03 16.61 -37.37
C LEU A 106 -1.09 17.02 -36.41
N GLY A 107 -1.95 16.05 -36.00
CA GLY A 107 -3.00 16.29 -35.02
C GLY A 107 -2.45 16.74 -33.67
N VAL A 108 -1.34 16.16 -33.19
CA VAL A 108 -0.65 16.61 -31.96
C VAL A 108 -0.13 18.03 -32.12
N GLN A 109 0.51 18.38 -33.25
CA GLN A 109 1.00 19.74 -33.49
C GLN A 109 -0.14 20.77 -33.45
N LEU A 110 -1.28 20.49 -34.07
CA LEU A 110 -2.47 21.34 -34.01
C LEU A 110 -3.00 21.49 -32.58
N ARG A 111 -3.11 20.40 -31.82
CA ARG A 111 -3.54 20.47 -30.42
C ARG A 111 -2.56 21.24 -29.55
N LEU A 112 -1.27 21.13 -29.79
CA LEU A 112 -0.24 21.89 -29.09
C LEU A 112 -0.32 23.39 -29.40
N PHE A 113 -0.68 23.76 -30.63
CA PHE A 113 -0.90 25.17 -31.02
C PHE A 113 -2.09 25.76 -30.23
N PHE A 114 -3.19 25.03 -30.11
CA PHE A 114 -4.37 25.41 -29.32
C PHE A 114 -4.30 25.01 -27.85
N ALA A 115 -3.11 24.64 -27.32
CA ALA A 115 -2.95 24.21 -25.96
C ALA A 115 -3.34 25.29 -24.96
N LEU A 116 -3.97 24.85 -23.87
CA LEU A 116 -4.39 25.72 -22.77
C LEU A 116 -3.17 26.44 -22.14
N PRO A 117 -3.32 27.64 -21.58
CA PRO A 117 -2.19 28.43 -21.06
C PRO A 117 -1.25 27.65 -20.14
N TRP A 118 -1.80 26.75 -19.30
CA TRP A 118 -1.02 25.92 -18.38
C TRP A 118 -0.31 24.73 -19.06
N GLU A 119 -0.70 24.37 -20.28
CA GLU A 119 -0.06 23.32 -21.08
C GLU A 119 1.00 23.88 -22.03
N ARG A 120 1.15 25.20 -22.11
CA ARG A 120 2.14 25.83 -22.99
C ARG A 120 3.55 25.61 -22.44
N ILE A 121 4.36 24.95 -23.25
CA ILE A 121 5.75 24.59 -22.97
C ILE A 121 6.56 24.93 -24.19
N GLU A 122 7.72 25.54 -23.99
CA GLU A 122 8.64 25.84 -25.10
C GLU A 122 9.32 24.57 -25.60
N LYS A 123 9.55 24.48 -26.92
CA LYS A 123 10.31 23.36 -27.51
C LYS A 123 11.76 23.40 -27.00
N GLY A 124 12.32 22.25 -26.73
CA GLY A 124 13.67 22.14 -26.17
C GLY A 124 13.71 22.24 -24.64
N SER A 125 12.55 22.17 -23.96
CA SER A 125 12.49 22.18 -22.49
C SER A 125 12.98 20.87 -21.86
N VAL A 126 13.55 20.98 -20.65
CA VAL A 126 13.88 19.84 -19.79
C VAL A 126 12.84 19.74 -18.68
N LEU A 127 12.28 18.55 -18.46
CA LEU A 127 11.36 18.31 -17.37
C LEU A 127 12.15 18.13 -16.06
N LYS A 128 12.01 19.09 -15.13
CA LYS A 128 12.58 18.96 -13.77
C LYS A 128 11.57 18.26 -12.88
N MET A 129 11.94 17.05 -12.43
CA MET A 129 11.18 16.28 -11.44
C MET A 129 12.00 16.17 -10.16
N GLN A 130 11.36 16.40 -9.02
CA GLN A 130 11.95 16.20 -7.70
C GLN A 130 11.20 15.06 -7.00
N LEU A 131 11.92 13.97 -6.73
CA LEU A 131 11.41 12.83 -5.96
C LEU A 131 11.92 12.96 -4.53
N ARG A 132 11.00 13.10 -3.56
CA ARG A 132 11.35 13.23 -2.14
C ARG A 132 10.20 12.84 -1.24
N GLY A 133 10.53 12.28 -0.06
CA GLY A 133 9.56 11.94 0.98
C GLY A 133 8.53 10.91 0.52
N LYS A 134 7.34 10.99 1.05
CA LYS A 134 6.30 9.98 0.85
C LYS A 134 5.74 9.95 -0.57
N ILE A 135 5.77 8.77 -1.19
CA ILE A 135 5.15 8.50 -2.50
C ILE A 135 3.89 7.64 -2.28
N SER A 136 2.72 8.22 -2.55
CA SER A 136 1.42 7.57 -2.38
C SER A 136 0.92 6.96 -3.69
N ASP A 137 0.19 5.85 -3.61
CA ASP A 137 -0.51 5.25 -4.77
C ASP A 137 -1.91 5.87 -5.01
N GLN A 138 -2.12 7.09 -4.53
CA GLN A 138 -3.35 7.85 -4.75
C GLN A 138 -3.11 9.03 -5.70
N LEU A 139 -4.16 9.43 -6.40
CA LEU A 139 -4.12 10.69 -7.16
C LEU A 139 -4.23 11.87 -6.21
N TRP A 140 -3.32 12.82 -6.36
CA TRP A 140 -3.29 14.02 -5.56
C TRP A 140 -4.03 15.17 -6.26
N THR A 141 -4.74 15.95 -5.46
CA THR A 141 -5.41 17.18 -5.90
C THR A 141 -4.46 18.37 -5.77
N ARG A 142 -4.88 19.55 -6.25
CA ARG A 142 -4.08 20.79 -6.15
C ARG A 142 -3.72 21.20 -4.71
N PHE A 143 -4.47 20.71 -3.74
CA PHE A 143 -4.33 21.07 -2.32
C PHE A 143 -3.64 20.01 -1.49
N SER A 144 -3.22 18.90 -2.11
CA SER A 144 -2.51 17.84 -1.43
C SER A 144 -1.00 18.08 -1.49
N SER A 145 -0.30 17.87 -0.39
CA SER A 145 1.17 17.85 -0.35
C SER A 145 1.68 16.43 -0.54
N GLY A 146 2.72 16.23 -1.35
CA GLY A 146 3.38 14.94 -1.56
C GLY A 146 3.47 14.53 -3.02
N LEU A 147 3.97 13.31 -3.26
CA LEU A 147 4.13 12.73 -4.57
C LEU A 147 3.12 11.60 -4.81
N SER A 148 2.64 11.52 -6.04
CA SER A 148 1.70 10.49 -6.49
C SER A 148 2.41 9.58 -7.50
N LEU A 149 2.52 8.28 -7.18
CA LEU A 149 3.11 7.29 -8.08
C LEU A 149 2.44 7.29 -9.47
N PRO A 150 1.10 7.24 -9.60
CA PRO A 150 0.47 7.26 -10.91
C PRO A 150 0.77 8.55 -11.70
N GLN A 151 0.90 9.70 -11.02
CA GLN A 151 1.26 10.95 -11.69
C GLN A 151 2.73 11.01 -12.09
N ILE A 152 3.64 10.43 -11.30
CA ILE A 152 5.06 10.27 -11.65
C ILE A 152 5.19 9.40 -12.90
N CYS A 153 4.58 8.21 -12.90
CA CYS A 153 4.60 7.27 -14.02
C CYS A 153 4.00 7.90 -15.29
N ASP A 154 2.90 8.64 -15.13
CA ASP A 154 2.24 9.37 -16.21
C ASP A 154 3.13 10.48 -16.80
N CYS A 155 3.93 11.17 -15.98
CA CYS A 155 4.89 12.17 -16.45
C CYS A 155 5.99 11.54 -17.30
N PHE A 156 6.55 10.40 -16.91
CA PHE A 156 7.53 9.67 -17.74
C PHE A 156 6.94 9.28 -19.08
N LEU A 157 5.74 8.69 -19.09
CA LEU A 157 5.05 8.29 -20.30
C LEU A 157 4.78 9.50 -21.22
N LYS A 158 4.21 10.57 -20.70
CA LYS A 158 3.93 11.80 -21.47
C LYS A 158 5.20 12.43 -22.01
N ALA A 159 6.26 12.51 -21.19
CA ALA A 159 7.53 13.10 -21.60
C ALA A 159 8.22 12.31 -22.73
N ALA A 160 8.06 10.96 -22.76
CA ALA A 160 8.56 10.14 -23.85
C ALA A 160 7.97 10.55 -25.21
N TYR A 161 6.68 10.83 -25.26
CA TYR A 161 5.98 11.22 -26.51
C TYR A 161 5.92 12.72 -26.78
N ASP A 162 6.15 13.59 -25.78
CA ASP A 162 6.04 15.04 -25.94
C ASP A 162 7.21 15.61 -26.75
N PRO A 163 6.99 16.15 -27.97
CA PRO A 163 8.07 16.67 -28.82
C PRO A 163 8.72 17.95 -28.26
N ARG A 164 8.13 18.57 -27.25
CA ARG A 164 8.66 19.79 -26.61
C ARG A 164 9.70 19.48 -25.55
N ILE A 165 9.69 18.26 -25.00
CA ILE A 165 10.60 17.81 -23.96
C ILE A 165 11.81 17.11 -24.59
N SER A 166 13.00 17.64 -24.32
CA SER A 166 14.28 17.08 -24.79
C SER A 166 14.86 16.04 -23.85
N GLY A 167 14.57 16.12 -22.56
CA GLY A 167 15.03 15.19 -21.55
C GLY A 167 14.43 15.44 -20.18
N ILE A 168 14.83 14.63 -19.21
CA ILE A 168 14.42 14.75 -17.80
C ILE A 168 15.64 15.04 -16.93
N TYR A 169 15.51 16.01 -16.02
CA TYR A 169 16.38 16.23 -14.90
C TYR A 169 15.68 15.78 -13.62
N LEU A 170 16.16 14.68 -13.05
CA LEU A 170 15.59 14.01 -11.91
C LEU A 170 16.40 14.32 -10.65
N HIS A 171 15.87 15.14 -9.76
CA HIS A 171 16.46 15.42 -8.46
C HIS A 171 15.88 14.45 -7.44
N ILE A 172 16.74 13.62 -6.82
CA ILE A 172 16.33 12.56 -5.89
C ILE A 172 16.86 12.90 -4.50
N GLU A 173 15.95 13.03 -3.56
CA GLU A 173 16.19 13.19 -2.13
C GLU A 173 15.66 11.95 -1.39
N PRO A 174 15.84 11.81 -0.07
CA PRO A 174 15.39 10.64 0.67
C PRO A 174 13.93 10.26 0.39
N LEU A 175 13.72 8.99 0.00
CA LEU A 175 12.44 8.45 -0.45
C LEU A 175 11.76 7.65 0.66
N ASP A 176 10.49 7.95 0.90
CA ASP A 176 9.61 7.25 1.83
C ASP A 176 8.56 6.47 1.01
N CYS A 177 8.93 5.28 0.57
CA CYS A 177 8.07 4.32 -0.12
C CYS A 177 8.69 2.93 -0.12
N GLY A 178 7.87 1.91 -0.41
CA GLY A 178 8.31 0.53 -0.53
C GLY A 178 9.02 0.22 -1.84
N TRP A 179 9.60 -0.96 -1.88
CA TRP A 179 10.37 -1.44 -3.01
C TRP A 179 9.54 -1.69 -4.26
N GLY A 180 8.26 -2.08 -4.10
CA GLY A 180 7.34 -2.26 -5.23
C GLY A 180 7.12 -0.97 -6.03
N LYS A 181 6.95 0.17 -5.34
CA LYS A 181 6.85 1.48 -6.01
C LYS A 181 8.17 1.90 -6.65
N LEU A 182 9.31 1.59 -6.04
CA LEU A 182 10.62 1.85 -6.63
C LEU A 182 10.82 1.05 -7.92
N ASP A 183 10.43 -0.23 -7.95
CA ASP A 183 10.45 -1.07 -9.16
C ASP A 183 9.60 -0.46 -10.27
N GLU A 184 8.41 0.04 -9.95
CA GLU A 184 7.51 0.65 -10.91
C GLU A 184 8.08 1.96 -11.47
N ILE A 185 8.63 2.85 -10.61
CA ILE A 185 9.30 4.09 -11.05
C ILE A 185 10.50 3.76 -11.94
N ARG A 186 11.34 2.81 -11.51
CA ARG A 186 12.51 2.37 -12.27
C ARG A 186 12.12 1.87 -13.65
N ARG A 187 11.08 1.05 -13.76
CA ARG A 187 10.55 0.57 -15.05
C ARG A 187 10.12 1.72 -15.94
N HIS A 188 9.46 2.74 -15.40
CA HIS A 188 9.06 3.91 -16.16
C HIS A 188 10.26 4.78 -16.61
N ILE A 189 11.33 4.86 -15.84
CA ILE A 189 12.60 5.47 -16.25
C ILE A 189 13.19 4.73 -17.44
N LEU A 190 13.30 3.39 -17.36
CA LEU A 190 13.82 2.56 -18.44
C LEU A 190 12.94 2.65 -19.70
N ASN A 191 11.62 2.69 -19.56
CA ASN A 191 10.70 2.91 -20.66
C ASN A 191 10.87 4.29 -21.29
N PHE A 192 11.09 5.33 -20.49
CA PHE A 192 11.37 6.67 -21.00
C PHE A 192 12.67 6.70 -21.83
N LYS A 193 13.72 5.98 -21.40
CA LYS A 193 14.99 5.87 -22.17
C LYS A 193 14.78 5.29 -23.57
N LYS A 194 13.78 4.41 -23.78
CA LYS A 194 13.43 3.90 -25.11
C LYS A 194 12.99 4.99 -26.11
N SER A 195 12.64 6.19 -25.62
CA SER A 195 12.34 7.36 -26.49
C SER A 195 13.57 8.02 -27.11
N GLY A 196 14.79 7.61 -26.73
CA GLY A 196 16.04 8.22 -27.16
C GLY A 196 16.36 9.56 -26.49
N LYS A 197 15.49 10.04 -25.58
CA LYS A 197 15.71 11.27 -24.83
C LYS A 197 16.59 11.00 -23.60
N PHE A 198 17.40 11.99 -23.19
CA PHE A 198 18.28 11.83 -22.03
C PHE A 198 17.50 11.92 -20.71
N ILE A 199 18.01 11.23 -19.70
CA ILE A 199 17.60 11.38 -18.31
C ILE A 199 18.84 11.45 -17.43
N VAL A 200 18.92 12.51 -16.65
CA VAL A 200 20.03 12.82 -15.75
C VAL A 200 19.49 12.85 -14.34
N SER A 201 20.16 12.18 -13.42
CA SER A 201 19.84 12.20 -11.99
C SER A 201 20.85 13.02 -11.19
N TYR A 202 20.36 13.71 -10.17
CA TYR A 202 21.14 14.47 -9.18
C TYR A 202 20.74 14.04 -7.78
N VAL A 203 21.69 13.55 -6.99
CA VAL A 203 21.41 12.86 -5.72
C VAL A 203 22.29 13.39 -4.59
N PRO A 204 21.81 14.38 -3.80
CA PRO A 204 22.57 14.93 -2.68
C PRO A 204 22.70 13.99 -1.48
N VAL A 205 21.72 13.11 -1.28
CA VAL A 205 21.73 12.06 -0.26
C VAL A 205 21.52 10.73 -0.95
N CYS A 206 22.56 9.92 -1.03
CA CYS A 206 22.61 8.70 -1.81
C CYS A 206 22.67 7.48 -0.89
N ARG A 207 21.52 6.85 -0.67
CA ARG A 207 21.35 5.59 0.03
C ARG A 207 20.86 4.52 -0.95
N GLU A 208 20.61 3.32 -0.47
CA GLU A 208 20.25 2.16 -1.28
C GLU A 208 19.02 2.42 -2.17
N LYS A 209 17.95 3.07 -1.65
CA LYS A 209 16.73 3.38 -2.41
C LYS A 209 16.96 4.45 -3.47
N GLU A 210 17.64 5.53 -3.10
CA GLU A 210 17.96 6.62 -4.01
C GLU A 210 18.87 6.15 -5.13
N TYR A 211 19.89 5.35 -4.79
CA TYR A 211 20.81 4.75 -5.76
C TYR A 211 20.08 3.78 -6.70
N TYR A 212 19.16 2.97 -6.18
CA TYR A 212 18.35 2.02 -6.95
C TYR A 212 17.56 2.69 -8.08
N ILE A 213 17.05 3.89 -7.83
CA ILE A 213 16.38 4.70 -8.86
C ILE A 213 17.39 5.40 -9.76
N ALA A 214 18.44 6.00 -9.19
CA ALA A 214 19.40 6.82 -9.91
C ALA A 214 20.19 6.02 -10.94
N CYS A 215 20.60 4.79 -10.63
CA CYS A 215 21.34 3.92 -11.55
C CYS A 215 20.52 3.46 -12.77
N ALA A 216 19.19 3.64 -12.78
CA ALA A 216 18.35 3.46 -13.96
C ALA A 216 18.46 4.64 -14.95
N CYS A 217 18.86 5.82 -14.47
CA CYS A 217 19.13 6.99 -15.31
C CYS A 217 20.40 6.75 -16.16
N GLY A 218 20.61 7.55 -17.19
CA GLY A 218 21.82 7.41 -17.99
C GLY A 218 23.06 7.99 -17.32
N GLU A 219 22.84 9.01 -16.51
CA GLU A 219 23.91 9.79 -15.85
C GLU A 219 23.48 10.11 -14.43
N LEU A 220 24.46 9.98 -13.50
CA LEU A 220 24.27 10.22 -12.08
C LEU A 220 25.29 11.22 -11.58
N TYR A 221 24.82 12.34 -11.04
CA TYR A 221 25.62 13.41 -10.47
C TYR A 221 25.32 13.58 -8.99
N VAL A 222 26.36 13.88 -8.22
CA VAL A 222 26.25 14.18 -6.79
C VAL A 222 27.07 15.44 -6.47
N PRO A 223 26.69 16.25 -5.46
CA PRO A 223 27.53 17.37 -5.03
C PRO A 223 28.79 16.86 -4.31
N PRO A 224 29.86 17.69 -4.22
CA PRO A 224 31.08 17.33 -3.45
C PRO A 224 30.78 17.01 -1.98
N SER A 225 29.73 17.58 -1.42
CA SER A 225 29.29 17.37 -0.04
C SER A 225 28.15 16.37 0.10
N ALA A 226 27.97 15.45 -0.86
CA ALA A 226 26.92 14.45 -0.81
C ALA A 226 27.06 13.53 0.40
N TYR A 227 25.93 13.21 1.02
CA TYR A 227 25.89 12.14 2.01
C TYR A 227 25.73 10.81 1.30
N VAL A 228 26.78 10.01 1.30
CA VAL A 228 26.77 8.65 0.73
C VAL A 228 26.63 7.64 1.86
N GLY A 229 25.69 6.73 1.71
CA GLY A 229 25.39 5.69 2.71
C GLY A 229 24.97 4.40 2.03
N LEU A 230 25.83 3.85 1.16
CA LEU A 230 25.64 2.55 0.53
C LEU A 230 26.33 1.48 1.40
N TYR A 231 25.66 1.06 2.46
CA TYR A 231 26.20 0.15 3.48
C TYR A 231 25.43 -1.17 3.59
N GLY A 232 24.38 -1.34 2.77
CA GLY A 232 23.49 -2.49 2.81
C GLY A 232 22.16 -2.18 3.51
N LEU A 233 21.39 -3.22 3.81
CA LEU A 233 20.03 -3.11 4.33
C LEU A 233 19.98 -3.58 5.79
N ALA A 234 19.21 -2.87 6.60
CA ALA A 234 18.95 -3.26 7.99
C ALA A 234 17.44 -3.15 8.28
N LEU A 235 16.97 -4.04 9.15
CA LEU A 235 15.62 -4.00 9.72
C LEU A 235 15.73 -3.82 11.23
N GLN A 236 15.03 -2.85 11.77
CA GLN A 236 14.92 -2.63 13.21
C GLN A 236 13.48 -2.79 13.66
N THR A 237 13.27 -3.47 14.78
CA THR A 237 11.94 -3.68 15.39
C THR A 237 11.98 -3.27 16.85
N THR A 238 11.00 -2.49 17.28
CA THR A 238 10.87 -2.02 18.66
C THR A 238 9.87 -2.86 19.43
N PHE A 239 10.26 -3.37 20.61
CA PHE A 239 9.42 -4.15 21.52
C PHE A 239 9.09 -3.31 22.74
N VAL A 240 7.80 -3.03 22.95
CA VAL A 240 7.31 -2.23 24.09
C VAL A 240 6.68 -3.06 25.19
N GLY A 241 6.66 -4.39 25.10
CA GLY A 241 6.09 -5.29 26.10
C GLY A 241 6.63 -5.02 27.50
N GLY A 242 7.96 -4.78 27.65
CA GLY A 242 8.56 -4.43 28.94
C GLY A 242 8.17 -3.05 29.47
N VAL A 243 7.89 -2.10 28.60
CA VAL A 243 7.39 -0.77 28.98
C VAL A 243 5.95 -0.87 29.47
N LEU A 244 5.08 -1.61 28.75
CA LEU A 244 3.69 -1.85 29.12
C LEU A 244 3.60 -2.58 30.47
N GLU A 245 4.42 -3.61 30.68
CA GLU A 245 4.53 -4.33 31.95
C GLU A 245 4.86 -3.37 33.11
N LYS A 246 5.87 -2.50 32.93
CA LYS A 246 6.23 -1.48 33.92
C LYS A 246 5.13 -0.44 34.14
N ALA A 247 4.37 -0.08 33.11
CA ALA A 247 3.22 0.81 33.22
C ALA A 247 2.01 0.16 33.92
N GLY A 248 1.99 -1.17 34.05
CA GLY A 248 0.86 -1.91 34.61
C GLY A 248 -0.24 -2.16 33.59
N VAL A 249 0.11 -2.19 32.31
CA VAL A 249 -0.76 -2.54 31.18
C VAL A 249 -0.39 -3.92 30.68
N ASP A 250 -1.31 -4.86 30.78
CA ASP A 250 -1.10 -6.25 30.32
C ASP A 250 -1.82 -6.45 28.97
N PRO A 251 -1.10 -6.60 27.85
CA PRO A 251 -1.71 -6.91 26.55
C PRO A 251 -2.10 -8.40 26.50
N GLU A 252 -3.39 -8.66 26.33
CA GLU A 252 -3.95 -9.99 26.12
C GLU A 252 -4.19 -10.19 24.62
N VAL A 253 -3.21 -10.77 23.92
CA VAL A 253 -3.21 -10.94 22.47
C VAL A 253 -3.31 -12.40 22.10
N HIS A 254 -4.30 -12.76 21.30
CA HIS A 254 -4.44 -14.08 20.69
C HIS A 254 -4.25 -13.97 19.17
N ARG A 255 -3.24 -14.65 18.65
CA ARG A 255 -2.88 -14.67 17.24
C ARG A 255 -2.93 -16.08 16.69
N ILE A 256 -3.34 -16.24 15.45
CA ILE A 256 -3.33 -17.52 14.76
C ILE A 256 -2.30 -17.47 13.65
N GLY A 257 -1.38 -18.44 13.73
CA GLY A 257 -0.20 -18.58 12.88
C GLY A 257 1.08 -18.06 13.54
N PRO A 258 2.16 -18.88 13.57
CA PRO A 258 3.42 -18.55 14.23
C PRO A 258 4.13 -17.33 13.61
N TYR A 259 3.88 -17.07 12.32
CA TYR A 259 4.45 -15.94 11.60
C TYR A 259 3.62 -14.65 11.69
N LYS A 260 2.45 -14.66 12.36
CA LYS A 260 1.65 -13.44 12.55
C LYS A 260 2.30 -12.55 13.60
N SER A 261 3.16 -11.64 13.19
CA SER A 261 4.01 -10.81 14.07
C SER A 261 3.25 -9.68 14.78
N VAL A 262 2.08 -9.28 14.27
CA VAL A 262 1.24 -8.24 14.89
C VAL A 262 0.89 -8.64 16.32
N GLY A 263 1.17 -7.74 17.27
CA GLY A 263 0.99 -7.98 18.70
C GLY A 263 2.21 -8.52 19.43
N GLU A 264 3.22 -9.07 18.74
CA GLU A 264 4.47 -9.49 19.37
C GLU A 264 5.22 -8.32 20.00
N GLN A 265 5.25 -7.19 19.33
CA GLN A 265 5.87 -5.97 19.83
C GLN A 265 5.27 -5.51 21.17
N LEU A 266 3.97 -5.78 21.39
CA LEU A 266 3.25 -5.42 22.60
C LEU A 266 3.47 -6.44 23.73
N THR A 267 3.67 -7.72 23.40
CA THR A 267 3.69 -8.83 24.37
C THR A 267 5.09 -9.36 24.68
N HIS A 268 6.05 -9.19 23.77
CA HIS A 268 7.40 -9.73 23.87
C HIS A 268 8.44 -8.62 24.12
N LYS A 269 9.65 -9.04 24.49
CA LYS A 269 10.85 -8.19 24.67
C LYS A 269 11.86 -8.38 23.53
N SER A 270 11.61 -9.35 22.62
CA SER A 270 12.43 -9.68 21.46
C SER A 270 11.63 -10.46 20.43
N MET A 271 12.12 -10.58 19.20
CA MET A 271 11.50 -11.38 18.16
C MET A 271 11.44 -12.86 18.52
N SER A 272 10.32 -13.52 18.23
CA SER A 272 10.24 -14.98 18.19
C SER A 272 11.13 -15.56 17.08
N LYS A 273 11.39 -16.87 17.17
CA LYS A 273 12.22 -17.57 16.17
C LYS A 273 11.60 -17.48 14.77
N GLU A 274 10.30 -17.70 14.68
CA GLU A 274 9.53 -17.73 13.43
C GLU A 274 9.46 -16.34 12.79
N VAL A 275 9.23 -15.30 13.58
CA VAL A 275 9.21 -13.91 13.09
C VAL A 275 10.60 -13.46 12.65
N ARG A 276 11.65 -13.84 13.37
CA ARG A 276 13.04 -13.57 12.97
C ARG A 276 13.37 -14.25 11.64
N GLU A 277 13.01 -15.54 11.47
CA GLU A 277 13.19 -16.28 10.21
C GLU A 277 12.49 -15.57 9.05
N MET A 278 11.23 -15.19 9.23
CA MET A 278 10.46 -14.50 8.20
C MET A 278 11.10 -13.16 7.82
N PHE A 279 11.48 -12.34 8.80
CA PHE A 279 12.09 -11.04 8.54
C PHE A 279 13.46 -11.16 7.88
N SER A 280 14.28 -12.13 8.30
CA SER A 280 15.56 -12.41 7.65
C SER A 280 15.36 -12.81 6.19
N SER A 281 14.42 -13.73 5.93
CA SER A 281 14.12 -14.15 4.55
C SER A 281 13.63 -13.00 3.67
N LEU A 282 12.81 -12.10 4.19
CA LEU A 282 12.36 -10.91 3.44
C LEU A 282 13.53 -9.95 3.17
N LEU A 283 14.38 -9.71 4.17
CA LEU A 283 15.53 -8.83 4.03
C LEU A 283 16.53 -9.38 3.02
N ASP A 284 16.80 -10.70 3.06
CA ASP A 284 17.67 -11.40 2.11
C ASP A 284 17.14 -11.26 0.67
N ARG A 285 15.83 -11.42 0.46
CA ARG A 285 15.20 -11.26 -0.86
C ARG A 285 15.31 -9.85 -1.41
N ILE A 286 15.12 -8.84 -0.55
CA ILE A 286 15.27 -7.42 -0.95
C ILE A 286 16.72 -7.15 -1.30
N TYR A 287 17.66 -7.64 -0.50
CA TYR A 287 19.10 -7.46 -0.71
C TYR A 287 19.57 -8.15 -2.01
N GLU A 288 19.18 -9.40 -2.23
CA GLU A 288 19.45 -10.13 -3.47
C GLU A 288 18.93 -9.41 -4.71
N ASN A 289 17.67 -8.95 -4.68
CA ASN A 289 17.08 -8.20 -5.79
C ASN A 289 17.80 -6.87 -6.04
N TRP A 290 18.22 -6.19 -4.98
CA TRP A 290 18.99 -4.97 -5.07
C TRP A 290 20.35 -5.22 -5.74
N LEU A 291 21.10 -6.22 -5.27
CA LEU A 291 22.40 -6.61 -5.85
C LEU A 291 22.28 -6.99 -7.34
N GLU A 292 21.30 -7.83 -7.68
CA GLU A 292 21.03 -8.25 -9.08
C GLU A 292 20.74 -7.01 -9.95
N THR A 293 19.88 -6.13 -9.48
CA THR A 293 19.49 -4.92 -10.21
C THR A 293 20.66 -3.96 -10.42
N ILE A 294 21.49 -3.74 -9.41
CA ILE A 294 22.67 -2.88 -9.53
C ILE A 294 23.73 -3.53 -10.42
N SER A 295 23.97 -4.83 -10.28
CA SER A 295 24.87 -5.60 -11.14
C SER A 295 24.53 -5.43 -12.62
N LEU A 296 23.26 -5.63 -12.98
CA LEU A 296 22.76 -5.46 -14.35
C LEU A 296 22.87 -4.00 -14.83
N SER A 297 22.71 -3.02 -13.94
CA SER A 297 22.70 -1.60 -14.32
C SER A 297 24.08 -1.03 -14.47
N GLN A 298 25.04 -1.49 -13.66
CA GLN A 298 26.43 -1.00 -13.62
C GLN A 298 27.41 -1.90 -14.41
N GLY A 299 26.98 -3.08 -14.81
CA GLY A 299 27.85 -4.07 -15.43
C GLY A 299 28.92 -4.62 -14.49
N LYS A 300 28.71 -4.51 -13.16
CA LYS A 300 29.62 -4.99 -12.12
C LYS A 300 29.20 -6.38 -11.65
N ARG A 301 30.19 -7.21 -11.24
CA ARG A 301 29.89 -8.49 -10.62
C ARG A 301 29.34 -8.31 -9.21
N ARG A 302 28.55 -9.27 -8.75
CA ARG A 302 27.92 -9.26 -7.43
C ARG A 302 28.96 -9.10 -6.30
N GLU A 303 30.06 -9.84 -6.38
CA GLU A 303 31.13 -9.81 -5.38
C GLU A 303 31.82 -8.43 -5.30
N GLU A 304 31.92 -7.73 -6.43
CA GLU A 304 32.47 -6.36 -6.46
C GLU A 304 31.54 -5.38 -5.74
N ILE A 305 30.23 -5.55 -5.92
CA ILE A 305 29.22 -4.72 -5.24
C ILE A 305 29.23 -4.99 -3.74
N GLU A 306 29.22 -6.27 -3.33
CA GLU A 306 29.27 -6.65 -1.91
C GLU A 306 30.56 -6.16 -1.23
N ASN A 307 31.71 -6.28 -1.89
CA ASN A 307 32.98 -5.75 -1.39
C ASN A 307 32.94 -4.22 -1.23
N PHE A 308 32.32 -3.53 -2.19
CA PHE A 308 32.14 -2.08 -2.09
C PHE A 308 31.27 -1.69 -0.88
N LEU A 309 30.12 -2.32 -0.69
CA LEU A 309 29.24 -2.08 0.46
C LEU A 309 29.98 -2.33 1.78
N ASN A 310 30.71 -3.45 1.86
CA ASN A 310 31.45 -3.87 3.05
C ASN A 310 32.68 -3.00 3.34
N SER A 311 33.22 -2.29 2.34
CA SER A 311 34.34 -1.37 2.52
C SER A 311 33.91 -0.04 3.16
N GLY A 312 32.59 0.22 3.28
CA GLY A 312 32.07 1.39 3.98
C GLY A 312 32.48 2.72 3.35
N VAL A 313 32.49 2.80 2.03
CA VAL A 313 32.92 4.01 1.32
C VAL A 313 31.95 5.17 1.59
N TYR A 314 32.51 6.27 2.06
CA TYR A 314 31.79 7.53 2.30
C TYR A 314 32.35 8.70 1.47
N GLN A 315 33.50 8.51 0.81
CA GLN A 315 34.17 9.54 0.00
C GLN A 315 33.56 9.56 -1.40
N VAL A 316 33.09 10.72 -1.81
CA VAL A 316 32.42 10.92 -3.09
C VAL A 316 33.35 10.68 -4.28
N GLU A 317 34.65 11.02 -4.09
CA GLU A 317 35.69 10.80 -5.08
C GLU A 317 35.85 9.32 -5.44
N LYS A 318 35.86 8.45 -4.44
CA LYS A 318 35.91 6.99 -4.67
C LYS A 318 34.73 6.45 -5.47
N LEU A 319 33.52 7.01 -5.27
CA LEU A 319 32.37 6.61 -6.08
C LEU A 319 32.58 6.94 -7.57
N LYS A 320 33.21 8.06 -7.85
CA LYS A 320 33.56 8.45 -9.23
C LYS A 320 34.71 7.58 -9.78
N GLU A 321 35.77 7.39 -9.02
CA GLU A 321 36.92 6.57 -9.42
C GLU A 321 36.51 5.13 -9.74
N GLU A 322 35.63 4.53 -8.94
CA GLU A 322 35.14 3.18 -9.13
C GLU A 322 33.94 3.10 -10.10
N GLY A 323 33.49 4.22 -10.65
CA GLY A 323 32.42 4.28 -11.64
C GLY A 323 31.01 4.06 -11.11
N TRP A 324 30.76 4.31 -9.82
CA TRP A 324 29.42 4.27 -9.25
C TRP A 324 28.58 5.49 -9.63
N ILE A 325 29.21 6.63 -9.89
CA ILE A 325 28.61 7.88 -10.31
C ILE A 325 29.31 8.41 -11.56
N THR A 326 28.61 9.21 -12.35
CA THR A 326 29.15 9.81 -13.57
C THR A 326 30.15 10.92 -13.26
N ASN A 327 29.78 11.85 -12.38
CA ASN A 327 30.67 12.94 -11.99
C ASN A 327 30.20 13.63 -10.70
N ILE A 328 31.10 14.40 -10.10
CA ILE A 328 30.86 15.25 -8.94
C ILE A 328 30.61 16.65 -9.43
N MET A 329 29.43 17.21 -9.21
CA MET A 329 29.00 18.54 -9.69
C MET A 329 27.91 19.09 -8.77
N TYR A 330 27.88 20.42 -8.60
CA TYR A 330 26.72 21.09 -7.97
C TYR A 330 25.49 21.16 -8.90
N ASP A 331 24.29 21.41 -8.33
CA ASP A 331 23.01 21.49 -9.10
C ASP A 331 23.08 22.51 -10.24
N ASP A 332 23.68 23.67 -9.99
CA ASP A 332 23.83 24.75 -10.97
C ASP A 332 24.82 24.40 -12.10
N GLU A 333 25.87 23.64 -11.80
CA GLU A 333 26.82 23.12 -12.79
C GLU A 333 26.16 22.09 -13.70
N VAL A 334 25.36 21.16 -13.12
CA VAL A 334 24.57 20.18 -13.89
C VAL A 334 23.59 20.92 -14.82
N LEU A 335 22.90 21.94 -14.31
CA LEU A 335 21.97 22.73 -15.12
C LEU A 335 22.71 23.52 -16.22
N SER A 336 23.92 24.00 -15.96
CA SER A 336 24.77 24.68 -16.93
C SER A 336 25.25 23.74 -18.03
N MET A 337 25.66 22.53 -17.66
CA MET A 337 26.04 21.46 -18.59
C MET A 337 24.85 21.07 -19.49
N LEU A 338 23.65 20.92 -18.94
CA LEU A 338 22.45 20.61 -19.70
C LEU A 338 22.08 21.74 -20.66
N LYS A 339 22.25 23.00 -20.24
CA LYS A 339 22.05 24.18 -21.08
C LYS A 339 23.00 24.20 -22.30
N GLU A 340 24.25 23.84 -22.07
CA GLU A 340 25.26 23.71 -23.12
C GLU A 340 24.94 22.57 -24.10
N ARG A 341 24.62 21.38 -23.57
CA ARG A 341 24.19 20.18 -24.34
C ARG A 341 23.04 20.48 -25.29
N LEU A 342 22.09 21.34 -24.88
CA LEU A 342 20.93 21.70 -25.67
C LEU A 342 21.15 22.93 -26.58
N GLY A 343 22.37 23.46 -26.68
CA GLY A 343 22.68 24.62 -27.52
C GLY A 343 21.99 25.90 -27.06
N GLN A 344 21.55 26.00 -25.80
CA GLN A 344 20.79 27.16 -25.29
C GLN A 344 21.70 28.25 -24.72
N LYS A 345 22.95 28.35 -25.19
CA LYS A 345 23.96 29.29 -24.67
C LYS A 345 23.49 30.74 -24.68
N HIS A 346 22.66 31.15 -25.65
CA HIS A 346 22.12 32.51 -25.77
C HIS A 346 20.97 32.83 -24.80
N LYS A 347 20.36 31.84 -24.13
CA LYS A 347 19.30 32.05 -23.13
C LYS A 347 19.91 32.36 -21.77
N LYS A 348 19.32 33.27 -20.98
CA LYS A 348 19.78 33.56 -19.62
C LYS A 348 19.74 32.31 -18.74
N LYS A 349 18.71 31.47 -18.90
CA LYS A 349 18.49 30.25 -18.11
C LYS A 349 18.11 29.09 -19.00
N LEU A 350 18.41 27.83 -18.55
CA LEU A 350 17.90 26.61 -19.16
C LEU A 350 16.36 26.63 -19.17
N LEU A 351 15.75 26.19 -20.27
CA LEU A 351 14.30 26.03 -20.35
C LEU A 351 13.86 24.82 -19.48
N LEU A 352 13.36 25.11 -18.31
CA LEU A 352 12.89 24.10 -17.35
C LEU A 352 11.37 24.12 -17.25
N VAL A 353 10.78 22.92 -17.22
CA VAL A 353 9.37 22.72 -16.89
C VAL A 353 9.30 21.91 -15.60
N GLY A 354 8.74 22.49 -14.54
CA GLY A 354 8.59 21.80 -13.27
C GLY A 354 7.47 20.75 -13.30
N TYR A 355 7.64 19.70 -12.48
CA TYR A 355 6.68 18.59 -12.30
C TYR A 355 5.24 19.07 -12.11
N SER A 356 4.99 20.02 -11.18
CA SER A 356 3.64 20.52 -10.86
C SER A 356 2.92 21.17 -12.05
N LYS A 357 3.65 21.75 -12.99
CA LYS A 357 3.11 22.26 -14.26
C LYS A 357 2.86 21.11 -15.22
N TYR A 358 3.82 20.19 -15.33
CA TYR A 358 3.81 19.12 -16.34
C TYR A 358 2.73 18.06 -16.08
N VAL A 359 2.44 17.75 -14.82
CA VAL A 359 1.34 16.85 -14.42
C VAL A 359 0.00 17.28 -15.06
N ARG A 360 -0.23 18.58 -15.25
CA ARG A 360 -1.47 19.15 -15.80
C ARG A 360 -1.58 19.02 -17.32
N VAL A 361 -0.50 18.65 -18.03
CA VAL A 361 -0.56 18.38 -19.47
C VAL A 361 -1.42 17.13 -19.68
N ARG A 362 -2.48 17.28 -20.47
CA ARG A 362 -3.42 16.18 -20.73
C ARG A 362 -2.84 15.19 -21.74
N LYS A 363 -3.14 13.92 -21.55
CA LYS A 363 -2.80 12.86 -22.51
C LYS A 363 -3.41 13.13 -23.89
N SER A 364 -4.63 13.63 -23.93
CA SER A 364 -5.34 13.98 -25.16
C SER A 364 -4.60 15.01 -26.00
N THR A 365 -3.94 16.00 -25.36
CA THR A 365 -3.12 17.00 -26.04
C THR A 365 -1.93 16.36 -26.77
N LEU A 366 -1.38 15.28 -26.21
CA LEU A 366 -0.25 14.52 -26.77
C LEU A 366 -0.67 13.35 -27.67
N GLY A 367 -1.98 13.17 -27.89
CA GLY A 367 -2.49 12.07 -28.70
C GLY A 367 -2.40 10.70 -28.04
N LEU A 368 -2.26 10.67 -26.71
CA LEU A 368 -2.13 9.45 -25.87
C LEU A 368 -3.46 9.05 -25.20
N ASP A 369 -4.52 9.75 -25.52
CA ASP A 369 -5.86 9.50 -24.99
C ASP A 369 -6.76 9.18 -26.17
N GLY A 370 -7.12 7.93 -26.24
CA GLY A 370 -7.93 7.54 -27.38
C GLY A 370 -8.51 6.17 -27.24
N GLY A 371 -9.41 5.62 -27.26
CA GLY A 371 -9.97 4.28 -27.21
C GLY A 371 -11.47 4.34 -26.95
N LYS A 372 -12.18 3.49 -27.65
CA LYS A 372 -13.63 3.33 -27.45
C LYS A 372 -13.90 2.62 -26.13
N GLU A 373 -13.04 1.64 -25.80
CA GLU A 373 -13.18 0.77 -24.65
C GLU A 373 -12.62 1.41 -23.38
N ALA A 374 -13.33 1.28 -22.27
CA ALA A 374 -12.91 1.85 -20.98
C ALA A 374 -12.63 0.74 -19.96
N ILE A 375 -11.50 0.91 -19.23
CA ILE A 375 -11.12 0.11 -18.07
C ILE A 375 -11.24 0.98 -16.84
N ALA A 376 -11.99 0.50 -15.83
CA ALA A 376 -12.11 1.20 -14.55
C ALA A 376 -10.88 0.93 -13.68
N ILE A 377 -10.42 1.94 -12.96
CA ILE A 377 -9.39 1.83 -11.93
C ILE A 377 -10.02 2.16 -10.58
N ILE A 378 -9.96 1.20 -9.66
CA ILE A 378 -10.38 1.38 -8.27
C ILE A 378 -9.13 1.31 -7.40
N ARG A 379 -8.80 2.38 -6.68
CA ARG A 379 -7.66 2.41 -5.76
C ARG A 379 -8.10 2.17 -4.33
N ALA A 380 -7.38 1.25 -3.66
CA ALA A 380 -7.56 0.85 -2.27
C ALA A 380 -6.23 0.98 -1.54
N SER A 381 -5.99 2.11 -0.86
CA SER A 381 -4.73 2.39 -0.17
C SER A 381 -4.93 2.70 1.31
N GLY A 382 -4.06 2.14 2.15
CA GLY A 382 -4.02 2.32 3.60
C GLY A 382 -4.76 1.23 4.38
N ALA A 383 -4.87 1.42 5.70
CA ALA A 383 -5.53 0.47 6.59
C ALA A 383 -7.04 0.38 6.31
N ILE A 384 -7.59 -0.82 6.50
CA ILE A 384 -9.01 -1.11 6.25
C ILE A 384 -9.82 -0.89 7.54
N THR A 385 -10.87 -0.09 7.44
CA THR A 385 -11.83 0.19 8.53
C THR A 385 -13.26 -0.02 8.05
N ARG A 386 -14.19 -0.36 8.97
CA ARG A 386 -15.62 -0.56 8.63
C ARG A 386 -16.29 0.73 8.22
N ALA A 387 -16.27 1.71 9.11
CA ALA A 387 -16.95 2.98 8.95
C ALA A 387 -16.01 4.15 9.24
N ARG A 388 -16.40 5.32 8.81
CA ARG A 388 -15.68 6.56 9.12
C ARG A 388 -15.83 6.87 10.60
N ASN A 389 -14.71 7.05 11.31
CA ASN A 389 -14.76 7.58 12.65
C ASN A 389 -15.15 9.07 12.58
N PRO A 390 -16.27 9.50 13.20
CA PRO A 390 -16.74 10.88 13.13
C PRO A 390 -15.76 11.89 13.74
N PHE A 391 -14.84 11.43 14.59
CA PHE A 391 -13.80 12.26 15.21
C PHE A 391 -12.44 12.19 14.49
N SER A 392 -12.28 11.30 13.49
CA SER A 392 -11.08 11.24 12.66
C SER A 392 -11.20 12.19 11.48
N PHE A 393 -10.53 13.31 11.55
CA PHE A 393 -10.57 14.35 10.51
C PHE A 393 -9.76 14.01 9.26
N ALA A 394 -8.90 13.00 9.33
CA ALA A 394 -8.08 12.55 8.20
C ALA A 394 -8.03 11.01 8.14
N SER A 395 -9.09 10.36 7.68
CA SER A 395 -9.00 8.94 7.35
C SER A 395 -8.20 8.78 6.04
N SER A 396 -6.91 8.56 6.16
CA SER A 396 -6.03 8.23 5.02
C SER A 396 -6.16 6.77 4.55
N GLY A 397 -7.12 6.01 5.07
CA GLY A 397 -7.29 4.58 4.82
C GLY A 397 -8.48 4.21 3.92
N ILE A 398 -8.73 2.92 3.85
CA ILE A 398 -9.85 2.30 3.13
C ILE A 398 -11.05 2.23 4.06
N ILE A 399 -12.11 2.95 3.73
CA ILE A 399 -13.40 2.85 4.41
C ILE A 399 -14.27 1.88 3.61
N ALA A 400 -14.64 0.75 4.24
CA ALA A 400 -15.32 -0.37 3.56
C ALA A 400 -16.60 0.09 2.84
N GLU A 401 -17.47 0.83 3.51
CA GLU A 401 -18.72 1.34 2.93
C GLU A 401 -18.48 2.11 1.62
N GLN A 402 -17.51 3.05 1.63
CA GLN A 402 -17.20 3.86 0.46
C GLN A 402 -16.57 3.06 -0.68
N LEU A 403 -15.73 2.06 -0.37
CA LEU A 403 -15.14 1.19 -1.37
C LEU A 403 -16.20 0.27 -1.99
N ILE A 404 -17.09 -0.29 -1.19
CA ILE A 404 -18.22 -1.11 -1.62
C ILE A 404 -19.14 -0.35 -2.57
N GLU A 405 -19.49 0.89 -2.25
CA GLU A 405 -20.30 1.74 -3.14
C GLU A 405 -19.65 1.93 -4.52
N LYS A 406 -18.32 2.18 -4.55
CA LYS A 406 -17.57 2.29 -5.81
C LYS A 406 -17.59 0.99 -6.60
N ILE A 407 -17.36 -0.15 -5.94
CA ILE A 407 -17.38 -1.47 -6.57
C ILE A 407 -18.75 -1.73 -7.18
N ARG A 408 -19.83 -1.45 -6.47
CA ARG A 408 -21.22 -1.58 -6.95
C ARG A 408 -21.48 -0.69 -8.16
N SER A 409 -21.10 0.58 -8.11
CA SER A 409 -21.29 1.51 -9.23
C SER A 409 -20.57 1.06 -10.50
N VAL A 410 -19.38 0.47 -10.36
CA VAL A 410 -18.63 -0.09 -11.49
C VAL A 410 -19.26 -1.39 -11.98
N ARG A 411 -19.79 -2.24 -11.10
CA ARG A 411 -20.49 -3.48 -11.45
C ARG A 411 -21.73 -3.20 -12.30
N GLU A 412 -22.52 -2.22 -11.90
CA GLU A 412 -23.76 -1.83 -12.57
C GLU A 412 -23.54 -1.07 -13.88
N SER A 413 -22.36 -0.51 -14.08
CA SER A 413 -22.05 0.27 -15.27
C SER A 413 -21.62 -0.62 -16.46
N ASN A 414 -22.35 -0.54 -17.57
CA ASN A 414 -21.99 -1.18 -18.83
C ASN A 414 -20.84 -0.49 -19.57
N LYS A 415 -20.34 0.63 -19.06
CA LYS A 415 -19.31 1.45 -19.67
C LYS A 415 -17.92 0.80 -19.60
N PHE A 416 -17.68 -0.05 -18.60
CA PHE A 416 -16.39 -0.65 -18.33
C PHE A 416 -16.31 -2.08 -18.79
N LYS A 417 -15.31 -2.41 -19.58
CA LYS A 417 -15.04 -3.78 -20.08
C LYS A 417 -14.23 -4.63 -19.11
N ALA A 418 -13.38 -3.99 -18.31
CA ALA A 418 -12.59 -4.63 -17.27
C ALA A 418 -12.35 -3.64 -16.11
N VAL A 419 -11.85 -4.16 -15.00
CA VAL A 419 -11.54 -3.40 -13.80
C VAL A 419 -10.13 -3.75 -13.30
N ILE A 420 -9.36 -2.74 -12.97
CA ILE A 420 -8.09 -2.90 -12.25
C ILE A 420 -8.33 -2.41 -10.81
N LEU A 421 -8.19 -3.33 -9.87
CA LEU A 421 -8.19 -3.03 -8.45
C LEU A 421 -6.74 -2.84 -8.00
N ARG A 422 -6.33 -1.60 -7.80
CA ARG A 422 -4.98 -1.26 -7.33
C ARG A 422 -4.96 -1.24 -5.82
N ILE A 423 -4.13 -2.10 -5.19
CA ILE A 423 -4.10 -2.33 -3.74
C ILE A 423 -2.74 -1.92 -3.20
N ASP A 424 -2.77 -1.09 -2.13
CA ASP A 424 -1.60 -0.69 -1.34
C ASP A 424 -2.02 -0.66 0.15
N SER A 425 -2.17 -1.85 0.76
CA SER A 425 -2.81 -1.99 2.07
C SER A 425 -2.18 -3.08 2.94
N PRO A 426 -1.85 -2.77 4.21
CA PRO A 426 -1.41 -3.77 5.19
C PRO A 426 -2.55 -4.63 5.75
N GLY A 427 -3.79 -4.36 5.34
CA GLY A 427 -5.00 -4.95 5.90
C GLY A 427 -5.68 -4.06 6.93
N GLY A 428 -6.40 -4.67 7.88
CA GLY A 428 -7.16 -3.96 8.92
C GLY A 428 -8.28 -4.80 9.48
N ASP A 429 -9.47 -4.23 9.62
CA ASP A 429 -10.65 -4.92 10.16
C ASP A 429 -11.03 -6.13 9.30
N ALA A 430 -11.15 -7.30 9.94
CA ALA A 430 -11.40 -8.56 9.25
C ALA A 430 -12.79 -8.62 8.63
N LEU A 431 -13.83 -8.10 9.32
CA LEU A 431 -15.19 -8.07 8.80
C LEU A 431 -15.30 -7.12 7.61
N ALA A 432 -14.70 -5.93 7.69
CA ALA A 432 -14.64 -4.99 6.57
C ALA A 432 -13.99 -5.61 5.34
N SER A 433 -12.88 -6.32 5.55
CA SER A 433 -12.16 -7.03 4.48
C SER A 433 -13.01 -8.11 3.83
N ASP A 434 -13.79 -8.84 4.61
CA ASP A 434 -14.71 -9.86 4.13
C ASP A 434 -15.88 -9.26 3.30
N LEU A 435 -16.48 -8.19 3.78
CA LEU A 435 -17.55 -7.50 3.07
C LEU A 435 -17.06 -6.94 1.72
N ILE A 436 -15.86 -6.36 1.68
CA ILE A 436 -15.24 -5.89 0.44
C ILE A 436 -14.93 -7.07 -0.49
N TRP A 437 -14.36 -8.18 0.04
CA TRP A 437 -14.10 -9.40 -0.73
C TRP A 437 -15.38 -9.89 -1.44
N ARG A 438 -16.52 -9.91 -0.74
CA ARG A 438 -17.80 -10.34 -1.34
C ARG A 438 -18.19 -9.48 -2.53
N GLU A 439 -18.07 -8.16 -2.42
CA GLU A 439 -18.44 -7.25 -3.51
C GLU A 439 -17.48 -7.35 -4.72
N ILE A 440 -16.18 -7.57 -4.45
CA ILE A 440 -15.20 -7.82 -5.53
C ILE A 440 -15.51 -9.15 -6.23
N LYS A 441 -15.90 -10.22 -5.51
CA LYS A 441 -16.34 -11.48 -6.11
C LYS A 441 -17.56 -11.30 -7.00
N LEU A 442 -18.54 -10.52 -6.58
CA LEU A 442 -19.72 -10.19 -7.39
C LEU A 442 -19.34 -9.38 -8.65
N LEU A 443 -18.39 -8.44 -8.51
CA LEU A 443 -17.85 -7.70 -9.65
C LEU A 443 -17.11 -8.64 -10.62
N ALA A 444 -16.26 -9.53 -10.10
CA ALA A 444 -15.48 -10.48 -10.90
C ALA A 444 -16.35 -11.50 -11.66
N ALA A 445 -17.55 -11.80 -11.14
CA ALA A 445 -18.55 -12.61 -11.85
C ALA A 445 -19.20 -11.86 -13.03
N SER A 446 -19.18 -10.53 -13.04
CA SER A 446 -19.81 -9.72 -14.10
C SER A 446 -18.84 -9.25 -15.18
N LYS A 447 -17.58 -9.03 -14.83
CA LYS A 447 -16.52 -8.56 -15.75
C LYS A 447 -15.12 -8.88 -15.21
N PRO A 448 -14.09 -8.96 -16.07
CA PRO A 448 -12.72 -9.23 -15.64
C PRO A 448 -12.24 -8.22 -14.59
N VAL A 449 -11.75 -8.73 -13.45
CA VAL A 449 -11.13 -7.94 -12.38
C VAL A 449 -9.69 -8.40 -12.20
N ILE A 450 -8.76 -7.47 -12.29
CA ILE A 450 -7.33 -7.69 -12.10
C ILE A 450 -6.90 -6.96 -10.82
N ALA A 451 -6.42 -7.71 -9.82
CA ALA A 451 -5.78 -7.12 -8.65
C ALA A 451 -4.32 -6.79 -8.99
N SER A 452 -3.95 -5.52 -8.89
CA SER A 452 -2.59 -5.03 -9.05
C SER A 452 -2.09 -4.52 -7.71
N MET A 453 -1.14 -5.23 -7.13
CA MET A 453 -0.53 -4.89 -5.85
C MET A 453 0.55 -3.82 -6.04
N SER A 454 0.66 -2.89 -5.08
CA SER A 454 1.70 -1.87 -5.01
C SER A 454 2.83 -2.32 -4.07
N ASP A 455 3.20 -1.49 -3.07
CA ASP A 455 4.19 -1.89 -2.07
C ASP A 455 3.71 -3.05 -1.21
N VAL A 456 2.43 -2.98 -0.81
CA VAL A 456 1.86 -3.92 0.15
C VAL A 456 0.44 -4.32 -0.26
N ALA A 457 0.15 -5.61 -0.23
CA ALA A 457 -1.21 -6.14 -0.28
C ALA A 457 -1.29 -7.38 0.64
N ALA A 458 -1.32 -7.12 1.94
CA ALA A 458 -1.17 -8.16 2.95
C ALA A 458 -2.40 -8.27 3.85
N SER A 459 -2.63 -9.45 4.38
CA SER A 459 -3.72 -9.74 5.32
C SER A 459 -5.09 -9.32 4.75
N GLY A 460 -5.79 -8.32 5.30
CA GLY A 460 -7.00 -7.76 4.70
C GLY A 460 -6.79 -7.24 3.27
N GLY A 461 -5.59 -6.75 2.93
CA GLY A 461 -5.21 -6.38 1.57
C GLY A 461 -5.16 -7.58 0.62
N TYR A 462 -4.62 -8.72 1.08
CA TYR A 462 -4.67 -9.97 0.34
C TYR A 462 -6.09 -10.53 0.26
N TYR A 463 -6.89 -10.33 1.31
CA TYR A 463 -8.31 -10.70 1.33
C TYR A 463 -9.08 -10.05 0.18
N MET A 464 -8.80 -8.77 -0.12
CA MET A 464 -9.35 -8.09 -1.29
C MET A 464 -8.78 -8.67 -2.60
N ALA A 465 -7.46 -8.90 -2.66
CA ALA A 465 -6.79 -9.34 -3.87
C ALA A 465 -7.24 -10.73 -4.32
N MET A 466 -7.39 -11.70 -3.40
CA MET A 466 -7.84 -13.06 -3.70
C MET A 466 -9.27 -13.14 -4.24
N ALA A 467 -10.04 -12.07 -4.14
CA ALA A 467 -11.37 -11.98 -4.73
C ALA A 467 -11.37 -11.71 -6.23
N ALA A 468 -10.26 -11.17 -6.78
CA ALA A 468 -10.09 -10.91 -8.20
C ALA A 468 -9.83 -12.20 -8.99
N GLY A 469 -10.05 -12.13 -10.31
CA GLY A 469 -9.80 -13.26 -11.20
C GLY A 469 -8.33 -13.46 -11.56
N THR A 470 -7.50 -12.43 -11.36
CA THR A 470 -6.05 -12.47 -11.63
C THR A 470 -5.34 -11.51 -10.69
N ILE A 471 -4.24 -11.96 -10.09
CA ILE A 471 -3.45 -11.23 -9.10
C ILE A 471 -2.05 -10.94 -9.63
N LEU A 472 -1.66 -9.67 -9.65
CA LEU A 472 -0.32 -9.22 -10.00
C LEU A 472 0.37 -8.56 -8.82
N ALA A 473 1.67 -8.79 -8.71
CA ALA A 473 2.55 -8.13 -7.75
C ALA A 473 3.88 -7.75 -8.41
N GLU A 474 4.56 -6.74 -7.90
CA GLU A 474 5.97 -6.51 -8.19
C GLU A 474 6.83 -7.55 -7.47
N ASN A 475 8.10 -7.72 -7.90
CA ASN A 475 9.00 -8.68 -7.28
C ASN A 475 9.07 -8.54 -5.77
N LEU A 476 9.15 -7.30 -5.29
CA LEU A 476 9.34 -6.96 -3.89
C LEU A 476 8.07 -6.44 -3.20
N THR A 477 6.90 -6.59 -3.80
CA THR A 477 5.62 -6.36 -3.12
C THR A 477 5.50 -7.29 -1.91
N LEU A 478 5.17 -6.77 -0.75
CA LEU A 478 4.87 -7.57 0.44
C LEU A 478 3.41 -8.03 0.41
N THR A 479 3.17 -9.36 0.48
CA THR A 479 1.83 -9.91 0.30
C THR A 479 1.55 -11.11 1.20
N ALA A 480 0.38 -11.72 1.04
CA ALA A 480 -0.17 -12.80 1.87
C ALA A 480 -0.47 -12.37 3.32
N SER A 481 0.33 -12.74 4.31
CA SER A 481 0.01 -12.55 5.74
C SER A 481 -1.39 -13.08 6.10
N ILE A 482 -1.75 -14.27 5.55
CA ILE A 482 -3.02 -14.95 5.79
C ILE A 482 -3.05 -15.45 7.23
N GLY A 483 -3.60 -14.64 8.11
CA GLY A 483 -3.64 -14.85 9.56
C GLY A 483 -4.44 -13.74 10.22
N VAL A 484 -4.87 -13.98 11.45
CA VAL A 484 -5.67 -13.02 12.21
C VAL A 484 -5.08 -12.81 13.59
N VAL A 485 -5.35 -11.67 14.16
CA VAL A 485 -5.02 -11.31 15.54
C VAL A 485 -6.24 -10.70 16.19
N LYS A 486 -6.43 -11.01 17.47
CA LYS A 486 -7.41 -10.38 18.34
C LYS A 486 -6.72 -10.02 19.64
N GLY A 487 -6.91 -8.81 20.13
CA GLY A 487 -6.24 -8.36 21.35
C GLY A 487 -7.09 -7.40 22.14
N ARG A 488 -6.80 -7.32 23.42
CA ARG A 488 -7.30 -6.29 24.32
C ARG A 488 -6.22 -5.96 25.35
N PHE A 489 -6.40 -4.90 26.09
CA PHE A 489 -5.52 -4.53 27.20
C PHE A 489 -6.24 -4.75 28.52
N SER A 490 -5.57 -5.41 29.49
CA SER A 490 -5.98 -5.40 30.88
C SER A 490 -5.23 -4.27 31.60
N LEU A 491 -5.98 -3.38 32.21
CA LEU A 491 -5.45 -2.21 32.90
C LEU A 491 -5.49 -2.39 34.42
N HIS A 492 -5.73 -3.63 34.89
CA HIS A 492 -5.89 -3.94 36.32
C HIS A 492 -4.76 -3.41 37.19
N LYS A 493 -3.51 -3.67 36.82
CA LYS A 493 -2.34 -3.23 37.58
C LYS A 493 -2.15 -1.71 37.52
N LEU A 494 -2.45 -1.10 36.39
CA LEU A 494 -2.40 0.37 36.22
C LEU A 494 -3.44 1.02 37.12
N TYR A 495 -4.68 0.54 37.10
CA TYR A 495 -5.77 1.05 37.94
C TYR A 495 -5.47 0.94 39.43
N GLY A 496 -4.89 -0.21 39.85
CA GLY A 496 -4.44 -0.37 41.23
C GLY A 496 -3.32 0.59 41.65
N ARG A 497 -2.43 1.01 40.71
CA ARG A 497 -1.36 1.98 41.00
C ARG A 497 -1.85 3.42 41.17
N ILE A 498 -2.93 3.77 40.47
CA ILE A 498 -3.50 5.14 40.48
C ILE A 498 -4.78 5.24 41.31
N ASP A 499 -5.15 4.15 42.00
CA ASP A 499 -6.35 4.05 42.83
C ASP A 499 -7.65 4.35 42.06
N LEU A 500 -7.73 3.89 40.79
CA LEU A 500 -8.92 4.01 39.96
C LEU A 500 -9.77 2.75 40.09
N ASN A 501 -10.99 2.90 40.59
CA ASN A 501 -11.95 1.83 40.74
C ASN A 501 -13.05 1.95 39.68
N LYS A 502 -13.38 0.82 39.02
CA LYS A 502 -14.51 0.71 38.09
C LYS A 502 -15.41 -0.45 38.52
N GLU A 503 -16.69 -0.16 38.53
CA GLU A 503 -17.72 -1.18 38.78
C GLU A 503 -18.47 -1.50 37.49
N ILE A 504 -18.75 -2.79 37.27
CA ILE A 504 -19.53 -3.26 36.13
C ILE A 504 -20.75 -3.99 36.65
N LEU A 505 -21.92 -3.59 36.18
CA LEU A 505 -23.15 -4.35 36.33
C LEU A 505 -23.45 -5.04 35.02
N SER A 506 -23.39 -6.38 35.02
CA SER A 506 -23.57 -7.19 33.82
C SER A 506 -24.75 -8.15 33.93
N ARG A 507 -25.27 -8.57 32.78
CA ARG A 507 -26.24 -9.65 32.62
C ARG A 507 -25.79 -10.50 31.44
N GLY A 508 -25.68 -11.80 31.65
CA GLY A 508 -25.11 -12.79 30.72
C GLY A 508 -23.67 -13.16 31.04
N GLN A 509 -23.33 -14.43 30.86
CA GLN A 509 -22.06 -15.01 31.26
C GLN A 509 -20.84 -14.31 30.67
N TYR A 510 -20.93 -13.86 29.41
CA TYR A 510 -19.83 -13.22 28.66
C TYR A 510 -20.05 -11.73 28.41
N ALA A 511 -20.99 -11.08 29.12
CA ALA A 511 -21.32 -9.68 28.91
C ALA A 511 -20.12 -8.73 29.13
N GLU A 512 -19.19 -9.15 29.98
CA GLU A 512 -18.00 -8.35 30.32
C GLU A 512 -16.80 -8.56 29.41
N LEU A 513 -16.85 -9.55 28.52
CA LEU A 513 -15.71 -9.99 27.69
C LEU A 513 -14.99 -8.84 26.97
N ASN A 514 -15.73 -7.88 26.44
CA ASN A 514 -15.21 -6.77 25.64
C ASN A 514 -15.14 -5.44 26.40
N VAL A 515 -15.58 -5.38 27.65
CA VAL A 515 -15.69 -4.12 28.40
C VAL A 515 -14.92 -4.11 29.74
N ALA A 516 -14.57 -5.31 30.27
CA ALA A 516 -13.93 -5.43 31.58
C ALA A 516 -12.40 -5.29 31.48
N GLU A 517 -11.91 -4.11 31.13
CA GLU A 517 -10.46 -3.80 31.05
C GLU A 517 -9.78 -3.75 32.43
N GLN A 518 -10.55 -3.57 33.51
CA GLN A 518 -10.05 -3.51 34.90
C GLN A 518 -9.68 -4.89 35.47
N ARG A 519 -9.84 -5.97 34.72
CA ARG A 519 -9.42 -7.32 35.09
C ARG A 519 -8.91 -8.12 33.89
N PRO A 520 -8.06 -9.13 34.12
CA PRO A 520 -7.72 -10.14 33.10
C PRO A 520 -8.98 -10.92 32.64
N LEU A 521 -8.87 -11.55 31.47
CA LEU A 521 -9.88 -12.51 31.02
C LEU A 521 -10.00 -13.67 32.01
N ARG A 522 -11.22 -14.07 32.32
CA ARG A 522 -11.46 -15.35 33.01
C ARG A 522 -11.08 -16.50 32.06
N PRO A 523 -10.79 -17.72 32.61
CA PRO A 523 -10.44 -18.88 31.79
C PRO A 523 -11.47 -19.20 30.69
N ASP A 524 -12.78 -19.14 31.01
CA ASP A 524 -13.88 -19.37 30.09
C ASP A 524 -13.99 -18.27 29.01
N GLU A 525 -13.72 -17.04 29.38
CA GLU A 525 -13.65 -15.90 28.44
C GLU A 525 -12.43 -16.03 27.52
N ALA A 526 -11.26 -16.42 28.05
CA ALA A 526 -10.05 -16.61 27.26
C ALA A 526 -10.24 -17.75 26.23
N GLU A 527 -10.92 -18.85 26.62
CA GLU A 527 -11.26 -19.93 25.70
C GLU A 527 -12.21 -19.44 24.58
N LEU A 528 -13.26 -18.69 24.91
CA LEU A 528 -14.20 -18.14 23.95
C LEU A 528 -13.48 -17.14 23.01
N PHE A 529 -12.57 -16.31 23.55
CA PHE A 529 -11.75 -15.38 22.80
C PHE A 529 -10.86 -16.11 21.78
N ALA A 530 -10.19 -17.19 22.21
CA ALA A 530 -9.38 -18.05 21.35
C ALA A 530 -10.22 -18.73 20.25
N LYS A 531 -11.35 -19.35 20.62
CA LYS A 531 -12.27 -20.01 19.66
C LYS A 531 -12.79 -19.04 18.61
N SER A 532 -13.16 -17.81 19.01
CA SER A 532 -13.63 -16.78 18.09
C SER A 532 -12.55 -16.32 17.09
N THR A 533 -11.29 -16.26 17.54
CA THR A 533 -10.15 -15.91 16.70
C THR A 533 -9.84 -17.05 15.72
N GLN A 534 -9.86 -18.30 16.18
CA GLN A 534 -9.68 -19.49 15.34
C GLN A 534 -10.76 -19.59 14.26
N TYR A 535 -12.02 -19.28 14.60
CA TYR A 535 -13.10 -19.24 13.62
C TYR A 535 -12.87 -18.20 12.52
N ALA A 536 -12.45 -17.01 12.88
CA ALA A 536 -12.13 -15.95 11.91
C ALA A 536 -10.94 -16.36 11.01
N TYR A 537 -9.90 -16.98 11.56
CA TYR A 537 -8.78 -17.50 10.76
C TYR A 537 -9.25 -18.55 9.75
N LYS A 538 -10.04 -19.53 10.21
CA LYS A 538 -10.60 -20.57 9.34
C LYS A 538 -11.39 -19.96 8.17
N GLN A 539 -12.24 -18.96 8.44
CA GLN A 539 -12.98 -18.25 7.38
C GLN A 539 -12.04 -17.62 6.35
N PHE A 540 -10.96 -16.97 6.78
CA PHE A 540 -10.01 -16.33 5.88
C PHE A 540 -9.24 -17.38 5.06
N ARG A 541 -8.66 -18.40 5.72
CA ARG A 541 -7.88 -19.46 5.09
C ARG A 541 -8.72 -20.24 4.06
N ASP A 542 -9.93 -20.67 4.43
CA ASP A 542 -10.78 -21.49 3.57
C ASP A 542 -11.23 -20.71 2.33
N LYS A 543 -11.53 -19.40 2.47
CA LYS A 543 -11.82 -18.53 1.33
C LYS A 543 -10.59 -18.31 0.45
N ALA A 544 -9.40 -18.19 1.03
CA ALA A 544 -8.16 -18.09 0.28
C ALA A 544 -7.87 -19.38 -0.50
N ALA A 545 -7.99 -20.55 0.13
CA ALA A 545 -7.85 -21.84 -0.52
C ALA A 545 -8.80 -21.98 -1.71
N SER A 546 -10.09 -21.70 -1.51
CA SER A 546 -11.10 -21.73 -2.58
C SER A 546 -10.79 -20.74 -3.70
N SER A 547 -10.34 -19.52 -3.37
CA SER A 547 -10.03 -18.48 -4.35
C SER A 547 -8.78 -18.80 -5.20
N ARG A 548 -7.86 -19.58 -4.66
CA ARG A 548 -6.61 -19.99 -5.31
C ARG A 548 -6.63 -21.41 -5.85
N SER A 549 -7.78 -22.09 -5.79
CA SER A 549 -7.91 -23.50 -6.22
C SER A 549 -6.92 -24.44 -5.53
N MET A 550 -6.67 -24.18 -4.24
CA MET A 550 -5.78 -24.97 -3.38
C MET A 550 -6.60 -25.81 -2.40
N THR A 551 -6.02 -26.92 -1.96
CA THR A 551 -6.54 -27.62 -0.78
C THR A 551 -6.31 -26.79 0.48
N ILE A 552 -7.04 -27.12 1.55
CA ILE A 552 -6.88 -26.43 2.84
C ILE A 552 -5.45 -26.62 3.38
N ASP A 553 -4.87 -27.82 3.23
CA ASP A 553 -3.53 -28.13 3.70
C ASP A 553 -2.46 -27.36 2.90
N GLN A 554 -2.57 -27.31 1.56
CA GLN A 554 -1.69 -26.48 0.72
C GLN A 554 -1.75 -25.00 1.10
N MET A 555 -2.95 -24.51 1.40
CA MET A 555 -3.10 -23.12 1.83
C MET A 555 -2.52 -22.91 3.24
N GLU A 556 -2.65 -23.87 4.15
CA GLU A 556 -2.09 -23.79 5.49
C GLU A 556 -0.55 -23.69 5.48
N GLU A 557 0.13 -24.42 4.58
CA GLU A 557 1.60 -24.37 4.41
C GLU A 557 2.12 -22.98 4.06
N VAL A 558 1.36 -22.21 3.26
CA VAL A 558 1.76 -20.88 2.81
C VAL A 558 1.14 -19.73 3.59
N ALA A 559 0.15 -20.04 4.47
CA ALA A 559 -0.60 -19.09 5.29
C ALA A 559 0.10 -18.84 6.64
N GLN A 560 -0.54 -19.16 7.74
CA GLN A 560 -0.05 -19.03 9.12
C GLN A 560 0.50 -17.65 9.50
N GLY A 561 -0.03 -16.61 8.84
CA GLY A 561 0.40 -15.23 9.03
C GLY A 561 1.70 -14.84 8.31
N ARG A 562 2.34 -15.76 7.56
CA ARG A 562 3.61 -15.51 6.88
C ARG A 562 3.43 -14.48 5.76
N VAL A 563 4.36 -13.53 5.72
CA VAL A 563 4.49 -12.55 4.65
C VAL A 563 5.48 -13.07 3.62
N TRP A 564 5.15 -12.88 2.35
CA TRP A 564 5.98 -13.25 1.21
C TRP A 564 6.26 -12.03 0.33
N THR A 565 7.41 -12.03 -0.36
CA THR A 565 7.59 -11.11 -1.49
C THR A 565 6.75 -11.57 -2.67
N GLY A 566 6.44 -10.69 -3.62
CA GLY A 566 5.74 -11.09 -4.84
C GLY A 566 6.45 -12.21 -5.60
N LYS A 567 7.80 -12.12 -5.69
CA LYS A 567 8.66 -13.15 -6.31
C LYS A 567 8.50 -14.52 -5.63
N ASP A 568 8.39 -14.56 -4.30
CA ASP A 568 8.23 -15.80 -3.53
C ASP A 568 6.77 -16.28 -3.48
N ALA A 569 5.80 -15.38 -3.58
CA ALA A 569 4.37 -15.68 -3.56
C ALA A 569 3.90 -16.33 -4.88
N ALA A 570 4.51 -15.97 -6.01
CA ALA A 570 4.13 -16.48 -7.32
C ALA A 570 4.30 -18.01 -7.44
N PRO A 571 5.47 -18.64 -7.17
CA PRO A 571 5.61 -20.10 -7.24
C PRO A 571 4.76 -20.84 -6.21
N ARG A 572 4.26 -20.16 -5.20
CA ARG A 572 3.36 -20.71 -4.16
C ARG A 572 1.88 -20.57 -4.55
N GLY A 573 1.58 -20.12 -5.77
CA GLY A 573 0.20 -19.97 -6.25
C GLY A 573 -0.58 -18.81 -5.62
N LEU A 574 0.06 -17.95 -4.84
CA LEU A 574 -0.60 -16.79 -4.20
C LEU A 574 -0.71 -15.57 -5.13
N VAL A 575 0.13 -15.51 -6.18
CA VAL A 575 0.19 -14.48 -7.21
C VAL A 575 0.24 -15.15 -8.57
N ASP A 576 -0.46 -14.61 -9.56
CA ASP A 576 -0.58 -15.20 -10.90
C ASP A 576 0.50 -14.69 -11.86
N ALA A 577 0.94 -13.44 -11.69
CA ALA A 577 1.97 -12.86 -12.55
C ALA A 577 2.77 -11.77 -11.81
N ILE A 578 4.06 -11.64 -12.18
CA ILE A 578 4.94 -10.60 -11.66
C ILE A 578 4.94 -9.41 -12.62
N GLY A 579 4.69 -8.21 -12.11
CA GLY A 579 4.75 -6.96 -12.87
C GLY A 579 3.88 -5.87 -12.29
N GLY A 580 4.07 -4.66 -12.83
CA GLY A 580 3.40 -3.46 -12.36
C GLY A 580 2.09 -3.14 -13.08
N PHE A 581 1.67 -1.88 -12.90
CA PHE A 581 0.39 -1.40 -13.40
C PHE A 581 0.23 -1.51 -14.93
N SER A 582 1.32 -1.34 -15.70
CA SER A 582 1.28 -1.51 -17.17
C SER A 582 0.93 -2.94 -17.57
N ARG A 583 1.47 -3.96 -16.87
CA ARG A 583 1.11 -5.36 -17.09
C ARG A 583 -0.33 -5.66 -16.70
N ALA A 584 -0.83 -5.02 -15.62
CA ALA A 584 -2.23 -5.13 -15.25
C ALA A 584 -3.19 -4.62 -16.35
N ILE A 585 -2.82 -3.52 -17.04
CA ILE A 585 -3.58 -3.02 -18.18
C ILE A 585 -3.55 -4.03 -19.34
N ALA A 586 -2.40 -4.61 -19.66
CA ALA A 586 -2.28 -5.59 -20.73
C ALA A 586 -3.12 -6.85 -20.46
N ILE A 587 -3.10 -7.35 -19.22
CA ILE A 587 -3.91 -8.49 -18.80
C ILE A 587 -5.41 -8.13 -18.79
N ALA A 588 -5.76 -6.91 -18.38
CA ALA A 588 -7.16 -6.45 -18.42
C ALA A 588 -7.69 -6.41 -19.86
N LYS A 589 -6.90 -5.93 -20.81
CA LYS A 589 -7.23 -6.01 -22.25
C LYS A 589 -7.41 -7.45 -22.71
N PHE A 590 -6.47 -8.30 -22.41
CA PHE A 590 -6.50 -9.72 -22.78
C PHE A 590 -7.75 -10.42 -22.25
N LYS A 591 -8.03 -10.27 -20.96
CA LYS A 591 -9.22 -10.88 -20.33
C LYS A 591 -10.54 -10.30 -20.81
N ALA A 592 -10.55 -9.07 -21.30
CA ALA A 592 -11.75 -8.40 -21.85
C ALA A 592 -11.88 -8.57 -23.37
N ASN A 593 -11.03 -9.38 -24.02
CA ASN A 593 -10.95 -9.57 -25.46
C ASN A 593 -10.79 -8.23 -26.23
N ILE A 594 -9.99 -7.32 -25.68
CA ILE A 594 -9.63 -6.06 -26.33
C ILE A 594 -8.30 -6.27 -27.04
N ASP A 595 -8.23 -5.84 -28.30
CA ASP A 595 -7.02 -5.92 -29.10
C ASP A 595 -5.82 -5.30 -28.35
N PRO A 596 -4.68 -6.01 -28.22
CA PRO A 596 -3.47 -5.50 -27.55
C PRO A 596 -3.02 -4.14 -28.06
N ASP A 597 -3.17 -3.87 -29.36
CA ASP A 597 -2.74 -2.64 -30.02
C ASP A 597 -3.76 -1.50 -29.92
N SER A 598 -5.01 -1.79 -29.60
CA SER A 598 -6.02 -0.74 -29.45
C SER A 598 -5.77 0.07 -28.17
N GLU A 599 -5.91 1.39 -28.28
CA GLU A 599 -5.87 2.28 -27.14
C GLU A 599 -7.12 2.08 -26.27
N VAL A 600 -6.95 2.11 -24.95
CA VAL A 600 -8.06 2.03 -23.98
C VAL A 600 -8.10 3.28 -23.12
N ARG A 601 -9.30 3.66 -22.74
CA ARG A 601 -9.49 4.77 -21.81
C ARG A 601 -9.46 4.25 -20.38
N LEU A 602 -8.45 4.66 -19.61
CA LEU A 602 -8.34 4.39 -18.19
C LEU A 602 -9.16 5.41 -17.41
N VAL A 603 -10.13 4.95 -16.62
CA VAL A 603 -11.04 5.80 -15.87
C VAL A 603 -10.89 5.54 -14.38
N GLU A 604 -10.32 6.50 -13.67
CA GLU A 604 -10.26 6.46 -12.21
C GLU A 604 -11.65 6.67 -11.62
N VAL A 605 -12.09 5.71 -10.80
CA VAL A 605 -13.37 5.82 -10.09
C VAL A 605 -13.16 6.68 -8.85
N SER A 606 -13.40 7.98 -9.02
CA SER A 606 -13.17 9.00 -7.99
C SER A 606 -14.13 8.85 -6.81
N ARG A 607 -13.72 9.37 -5.64
CA ARG A 607 -14.66 9.62 -4.54
C ARG A 607 -15.72 10.63 -5.00
N PRO A 608 -16.96 10.56 -4.50
CA PRO A 608 -17.88 11.71 -4.59
C PRO A 608 -17.15 12.94 -4.05
N SER A 609 -17.37 14.09 -4.70
CA SER A 609 -16.69 15.35 -4.34
C SER A 609 -16.84 15.61 -2.84
N PRO A 610 -15.76 15.92 -2.11
CA PRO A 610 -15.88 16.22 -0.69
C PRO A 610 -16.84 17.39 -0.49
N THR A 611 -17.72 17.27 0.48
CA THR A 611 -18.68 18.31 0.86
C THR A 611 -17.93 19.58 1.31
N LEU A 612 -18.55 20.74 1.20
CA LEU A 612 -17.95 22.01 1.63
C LEU A 612 -17.44 21.95 3.08
N THR A 613 -18.15 21.23 3.95
CA THR A 613 -17.74 20.99 5.35
C THR A 613 -16.44 20.18 5.45
N GLU A 614 -16.20 19.20 4.58
CA GLU A 614 -14.94 18.44 4.53
C GLU A 614 -13.76 19.28 4.04
N ARG A 615 -14.03 20.28 3.18
CA ARG A 615 -12.99 21.22 2.70
C ARG A 615 -12.57 22.21 3.81
N PHE A 616 -13.51 22.68 4.62
CA PHE A 616 -13.20 23.58 5.75
C PHE A 616 -12.48 22.85 6.90
N SER A 617 -12.81 21.59 7.18
CA SER A 617 -12.12 20.80 8.20
C SER A 617 -10.66 20.48 7.82
N ALA A 618 -10.36 20.26 6.55
CA ALA A 618 -8.99 20.04 6.09
C ALA A 618 -8.06 21.24 6.30
N ILE A 619 -8.59 22.45 6.23
CA ILE A 619 -7.83 23.69 6.47
C ILE A 619 -7.52 23.85 7.97
N LYS A 620 -8.45 23.47 8.86
CA LYS A 620 -8.29 23.56 10.31
C LYS A 620 -7.22 22.60 10.84
N ASN A 621 -7.06 21.42 10.22
CA ASN A 621 -6.14 20.38 10.65
C ASN A 621 -4.67 20.64 10.28
N SER A 622 -4.40 21.51 9.31
CA SER A 622 -3.02 21.93 8.98
C SER A 622 -2.38 22.78 10.09
N LEU A 623 -3.16 23.27 11.06
CA LEU A 623 -2.70 24.14 12.14
C LEU A 623 -2.42 23.40 13.48
N PHE A 624 -2.86 22.14 13.61
CA PHE A 624 -2.72 21.39 14.87
C PHE A 624 -2.11 19.99 14.61
N GLY A 625 -0.82 19.94 14.29
CA GLY A 625 -0.09 18.70 13.96
C GLY A 625 0.16 17.73 15.15
N LEU A 626 -0.48 17.89 16.30
CA LEU A 626 -0.24 17.10 17.52
C LEU A 626 -1.15 15.88 17.69
N ASP A 627 -2.16 15.70 16.82
CA ASP A 627 -3.24 14.72 17.06
C ASP A 627 -3.06 13.33 16.45
N ILE A 628 -2.07 13.10 15.59
CA ILE A 628 -2.05 11.87 14.76
C ILE A 628 -1.59 10.65 15.56
N ALA A 629 -0.54 10.76 16.35
CA ALA A 629 0.02 9.63 17.10
C ALA A 629 -0.86 9.24 18.31
N VAL A 630 -1.40 10.22 19.03
CA VAL A 630 -2.31 9.97 20.17
C VAL A 630 -3.63 9.37 19.68
N ASN A 631 -4.17 9.84 18.55
CA ASN A 631 -5.38 9.27 17.97
C ASN A 631 -5.18 7.84 17.45
N GLU A 632 -4.01 7.49 16.94
CA GLU A 632 -3.71 6.14 16.46
C GLU A 632 -3.62 5.16 17.64
N VAL A 633 -2.98 5.53 18.73
CA VAL A 633 -2.95 4.76 19.99
C VAL A 633 -4.35 4.63 20.58
N LEU A 634 -5.12 5.73 20.65
CA LEU A 634 -6.49 5.70 21.13
C LEU A 634 -7.43 4.89 20.24
N GLN A 635 -7.23 4.87 18.92
CA GLN A 635 -7.97 4.01 18.00
C GLN A 635 -7.63 2.54 18.21
N ASN A 636 -6.37 2.21 18.42
CA ASN A 636 -5.94 0.85 18.72
C ASN A 636 -6.50 0.37 20.07
N LEU A 637 -6.57 1.25 21.07
CA LEU A 637 -7.21 0.97 22.35
C LEU A 637 -8.74 0.83 22.22
N ARG A 638 -9.39 1.59 21.37
CA ARG A 638 -10.85 1.57 21.16
C ARG A 638 -11.33 0.39 20.34
N ASN A 639 -10.50 -0.10 19.41
CA ASN A 639 -10.77 -1.29 18.60
C ASN A 639 -10.30 -2.58 19.33
N SER A 640 -9.93 -2.47 20.60
CA SER A 640 -9.58 -3.63 21.42
C SER A 640 -10.79 -4.57 21.53
N GLY A 641 -10.58 -5.85 21.20
CA GLY A 641 -11.62 -6.86 21.19
C GLY A 641 -12.19 -7.22 19.81
N GLU A 642 -11.89 -6.48 18.74
CA GLU A 642 -12.25 -6.86 17.37
C GLU A 642 -11.17 -7.71 16.70
N VAL A 643 -11.59 -8.59 15.78
CA VAL A 643 -10.65 -9.41 15.01
C VAL A 643 -10.03 -8.56 13.91
N GLN A 644 -8.70 -8.53 13.88
CA GLN A 644 -7.92 -7.79 12.89
C GLN A 644 -7.24 -8.76 11.90
N ALA A 645 -7.36 -8.44 10.62
CA ALA A 645 -6.59 -9.01 9.54
C ALA A 645 -5.60 -7.92 9.05
N ARG A 646 -4.58 -7.64 9.87
CA ARG A 646 -3.57 -6.60 9.63
C ARG A 646 -2.16 -7.21 9.62
N MET A 647 -1.30 -6.71 8.76
CA MET A 647 0.13 -6.96 8.75
C MET A 647 0.83 -6.03 9.74
N ASP A 648 2.00 -6.44 10.23
CA ASP A 648 2.82 -5.64 11.14
C ASP A 648 3.33 -4.36 10.47
N ASP A 649 3.23 -3.24 11.18
CA ASP A 649 3.69 -1.93 10.70
C ASP A 649 5.22 -1.87 10.53
N VAL A 650 5.98 -2.72 11.25
CA VAL A 650 7.45 -2.86 11.07
C VAL A 650 7.80 -3.32 9.66
N LEU A 651 6.98 -4.17 9.05
CA LEU A 651 7.20 -4.55 7.66
C LEU A 651 6.95 -3.40 6.69
N LEU A 652 6.16 -2.40 7.09
CA LEU A 652 6.04 -1.14 6.35
C LEU A 652 7.32 -0.30 6.49
N ASP A 653 8.04 -0.40 7.61
CA ASP A 653 9.30 0.31 7.84
C ASP A 653 10.49 -0.32 7.09
N LEU A 654 10.43 -1.60 6.66
CA LEU A 654 11.32 -2.11 5.60
C LEU A 654 11.24 -1.24 4.35
N THR A 655 10.15 -0.50 4.24
CA THR A 655 9.92 0.46 3.17
C THR A 655 10.37 1.88 3.53
N ASP A 656 10.65 2.19 4.81
CA ASP A 656 11.02 3.54 5.27
C ASP A 656 12.15 3.54 6.30
N SER A 657 13.38 3.77 5.85
CA SER A 657 14.57 3.88 6.71
C SER A 657 14.63 5.16 7.57
N THR A 658 13.67 6.07 7.45
CA THR A 658 13.67 7.38 8.11
C THR A 658 12.58 7.56 9.17
N ALA A 659 11.60 6.69 9.24
CA ALA A 659 10.40 6.87 10.07
C ALA A 659 10.65 6.66 11.57
N GLU A 660 11.54 5.75 11.97
CA GLU A 660 11.79 5.44 13.38
C GLU A 660 12.48 6.56 14.15
N ALA A 661 13.43 7.28 13.52
CA ALA A 661 14.10 8.40 14.17
C ALA A 661 13.13 9.54 14.56
N LYS A 662 11.96 9.58 13.95
CA LYS A 662 10.91 10.59 14.24
C LYS A 662 9.89 10.15 15.27
N ARG A 663 9.67 8.84 15.44
CA ARG A 663 8.62 8.29 16.33
C ARG A 663 9.09 8.14 17.79
N LEU A 664 10.32 7.68 18.01
CA LEU A 664 10.84 7.42 19.36
C LEU A 664 10.92 8.67 20.25
N PRO A 665 11.41 9.84 19.80
CA PRO A 665 11.44 11.05 20.60
C PRO A 665 10.05 11.57 20.98
N HIS A 666 9.03 11.39 20.13
CA HIS A 666 7.66 11.77 20.42
C HIS A 666 7.01 10.83 21.43
N LEU A 667 7.17 9.51 21.27
CA LEU A 667 6.67 8.51 22.23
C LEU A 667 7.29 8.66 23.63
N ILE A 668 8.59 8.92 23.69
CA ILE A 668 9.30 9.14 24.97
C ILE A 668 8.91 10.48 25.58
N LYS A 669 8.76 11.52 24.80
CA LYS A 669 8.38 12.85 25.27
C LYS A 669 6.93 12.91 25.78
N ASP A 670 6.04 12.14 25.16
CA ASP A 670 4.61 12.09 25.52
C ASP A 670 4.34 11.12 26.70
N CYS A 671 5.22 10.12 26.91
CA CYS A 671 5.12 9.20 28.07
C CYS A 671 5.87 9.67 29.32
N PHE A 672 6.87 10.54 29.19
CA PHE A 672 7.78 10.94 30.29
C PHE A 672 8.02 12.47 30.38
N GLY A 673 7.40 13.30 29.55
CA GLY A 673 7.54 14.77 29.51
C GLY A 673 6.55 15.56 30.40
#